data_c1507cfbd8e7882b2c3b4f2a3b47ffa6
#
_entry.id   c1507cfbd8e7882b2c3b4f2a3b47ffa6
#
_cell.length_a   1.000
_cell.length_b   1.000
_cell.length_c   1.000
_cell.angle_alpha   90.00
_cell.angle_beta   90.00
_cell.angle_gamma   90.00
#
_symmetry.space_group_name_H-M   'P 1'
#
loop_
_entity.id
_entity.type
_entity.pdbx_description
1 polymer ?
#
loop_
_entity_poly.entity_id
_entity_poly.type
_entity_poly.pdbx_seq_one_letter_code
_entity_poly.pdbx_strand_id
1 'polypeptide(L)'
;MLIDEQNITSLITFIDTEIEPNKGKIFDIGAIKENGSQFHKASLGDFVQFLKGDDYVCGHNILNHDIKYIGKAIYDVGIKPTNIIDTLYLSPLLFPTKPYHALLKDDKLQTEDTNNPLNDSIKARDLFYSEVSAFQQADETLKEIFCLLLNSTKEFGAFFRFVNYRSINSDVEALIRLKFRNEICEDTNLTKIIAEHPIELAYCLALINSFITHRTVHSITPPWVLKNFPEVERIMLLLRSKPCITGCDYCNNALDIHKGLKRFFGFDSYRTYGGEPLQEKAVKAAVNNKSVLAVFPTGGGKSITFQVPALMSAENSKGLTIVISPLQSLMKDQVDNLEKNGITEAVTINGLLDPIERAKSFERIEDGSASVLYISPESLRSRTIEKLILGRKVARFVIDEAHCFSSWGQDFRVDYLYIGDFIKLIQEKKNLEDGIPVSCFTATAKQKVIEDIRDYFKEKLSLDLEIFTSKASRTNLQYKVFEKQNEEEKYLTARDLIEEKNCPTIIYASRTRKAYLLAERFANDGFSAKPYHGKMDKQEKTENQNAFLNGETQIMVATSAFGMGVDKKDVGLVIHYEISDSLENYVQEAGRAGRDENISADCFVLFNEEDLSKHFILLNQTKLSIKEIQQVWKAIKDITRFRSKVSNSALEIARKAGWDDNVVEIEMRVTTAIAALEDAGYLKRGQNLSLIHI
;
A
#
# COMPACT_ATOMS: atom_id res chain seq x y z
N MET A 1 23.88 4.96 -36.55
CA MET A 1 23.36 5.95 -37.51
C MET A 1 23.96 7.27 -37.06
N LEU A 2 24.85 7.84 -37.82
CA LEU A 2 25.62 9.04 -37.47
C LEU A 2 24.64 10.21 -37.32
N ILE A 3 24.74 10.91 -36.20
CA ILE A 3 24.03 12.17 -35.94
C ILE A 3 24.45 13.12 -37.05
N ASP A 4 23.50 13.74 -37.70
CA ASP A 4 23.77 14.83 -38.68
C ASP A 4 24.37 15.99 -37.89
N GLU A 5 25.70 16.13 -37.92
CA GLU A 5 26.52 17.09 -37.16
C GLU A 5 26.34 18.55 -37.58
N GLN A 6 25.29 18.86 -38.37
CA GLN A 6 25.30 20.15 -39.09
C GLN A 6 24.55 21.31 -38.43
N ASN A 7 24.00 21.24 -37.18
CA ASN A 7 23.26 22.38 -36.64
C ASN A 7 23.35 22.70 -35.15
N ILE A 8 24.28 22.13 -34.40
CA ILE A 8 24.48 22.57 -32.98
C ILE A 8 25.81 23.38 -32.96
N THR A 9 25.71 24.71 -33.06
CA THR A 9 26.83 25.63 -32.98
C THR A 9 27.13 26.13 -31.56
N SER A 10 26.31 25.77 -30.59
CA SER A 10 26.40 26.22 -29.19
C SER A 10 27.37 25.35 -28.39
N LEU A 11 28.36 25.95 -27.75
CA LEU A 11 29.33 25.26 -26.90
C LEU A 11 28.74 24.98 -25.51
N ILE A 12 28.89 23.74 -25.05
CA ILE A 12 28.37 23.28 -23.76
C ILE A 12 29.41 22.56 -22.92
N THR A 13 29.44 22.84 -21.61
CA THR A 13 30.26 22.12 -20.63
C THR A 13 29.36 21.38 -19.64
N PHE A 14 29.68 20.12 -19.39
CA PHE A 14 29.02 19.26 -18.39
C PHE A 14 29.82 19.31 -17.09
N ILE A 15 29.10 19.47 -15.95
CA ILE A 15 29.73 19.79 -14.67
C ILE A 15 29.08 18.94 -13.55
N ASP A 16 29.91 18.54 -12.60
CA ASP A 16 29.51 18.03 -11.31
C ASP A 16 30.45 18.55 -10.21
N THR A 17 29.97 18.77 -9.00
CA THR A 17 30.77 19.26 -7.88
C THR A 17 30.63 18.40 -6.64
N GLU A 18 31.75 18.11 -5.99
CA GLU A 18 31.76 17.50 -4.67
C GLU A 18 31.94 18.55 -3.59
N ILE A 19 31.04 18.54 -2.61
CA ILE A 19 30.99 19.53 -1.53
C ILE A 19 31.28 18.85 -0.19
N GLU A 20 32.15 19.46 0.62
CA GLU A 20 32.46 18.97 1.97
C GLU A 20 31.21 19.07 2.87
N PRO A 21 30.67 17.95 3.40
CA PRO A 21 29.33 17.91 4.03
C PRO A 21 29.14 18.85 5.21
N ASN A 22 30.23 19.16 5.96
CA ASN A 22 30.15 19.95 7.20
C ASN A 22 30.57 21.41 7.06
N LYS A 23 31.19 21.78 5.94
CA LYS A 23 31.77 23.13 5.75
C LYS A 23 31.18 23.90 4.56
N GLY A 24 30.41 23.24 3.69
CA GLY A 24 29.85 23.87 2.50
C GLY A 24 30.92 24.40 1.53
N LYS A 25 32.15 23.88 1.59
CA LYS A 25 33.25 24.24 0.67
C LYS A 25 33.33 23.24 -0.47
N ILE A 26 33.66 23.72 -1.63
CA ILE A 26 33.96 22.88 -2.80
C ILE A 26 35.17 22.03 -2.47
N PHE A 27 35.00 20.72 -2.53
CA PHE A 27 36.07 19.75 -2.38
C PHE A 27 36.74 19.44 -3.71
N ASP A 28 35.93 19.29 -4.76
CA ASP A 28 36.41 19.01 -6.09
C ASP A 28 35.39 19.47 -7.16
N ILE A 29 35.85 19.74 -8.37
CA ILE A 29 35.04 20.10 -9.53
C ILE A 29 35.46 19.20 -10.69
N GLY A 30 34.51 18.45 -11.23
CA GLY A 30 34.64 17.69 -12.46
C GLY A 30 33.89 18.38 -13.58
N ALA A 31 34.55 18.54 -14.75
CA ALA A 31 33.85 19.05 -15.91
C ALA A 31 34.42 18.46 -17.21
N ILE A 32 33.57 18.35 -18.22
CA ILE A 32 33.96 17.89 -19.56
C ILE A 32 33.27 18.73 -20.62
N LYS A 33 34.01 19.16 -21.62
CA LYS A 33 33.49 19.83 -22.83
C LYS A 33 33.10 18.83 -23.90
N GLU A 34 32.29 19.26 -24.84
CA GLU A 34 31.92 18.48 -26.02
C GLU A 34 33.12 17.96 -26.83
N ASN A 35 34.16 18.77 -26.93
CA ASN A 35 35.40 18.41 -27.64
C ASN A 35 36.30 17.41 -26.88
N GLY A 36 35.82 16.88 -25.72
CA GLY A 36 36.55 15.93 -24.89
C GLY A 36 37.57 16.57 -23.91
N SER A 37 37.74 17.90 -23.90
CA SER A 37 38.57 18.57 -22.88
C SER A 37 38.00 18.37 -21.49
N GLN A 38 38.84 18.00 -20.53
CA GLN A 38 38.44 17.64 -19.16
C GLN A 38 39.07 18.62 -18.15
N PHE A 39 38.32 18.85 -17.07
CA PHE A 39 38.76 19.59 -15.89
C PHE A 39 38.46 18.77 -14.63
N HIS A 40 39.47 18.67 -13.74
CA HIS A 40 39.33 17.93 -12.50
C HIS A 40 40.23 18.54 -11.41
N LYS A 41 39.73 19.58 -10.74
CA LYS A 41 40.46 20.34 -9.69
C LYS A 41 39.49 21.12 -8.82
N ALA A 42 39.86 21.35 -7.56
CA ALA A 42 39.14 22.21 -6.63
C ALA A 42 39.24 23.73 -6.89
N SER A 43 40.01 24.17 -7.91
CA SER A 43 40.33 25.58 -8.17
C SER A 43 39.23 26.27 -8.98
N LEU A 44 38.48 27.17 -8.35
CA LEU A 44 37.47 28.01 -9.02
C LEU A 44 38.10 28.95 -10.08
N GLY A 45 39.32 29.47 -9.85
CA GLY A 45 39.97 30.33 -10.80
C GLY A 45 40.31 29.61 -12.11
N ASP A 46 40.86 28.40 -12.03
CA ASP A 46 41.14 27.56 -13.20
C ASP A 46 39.85 27.12 -13.89
N PHE A 47 38.80 26.86 -13.08
CA PHE A 47 37.48 26.48 -13.59
C PHE A 47 36.85 27.61 -14.44
N VAL A 48 36.92 28.86 -13.96
CA VAL A 48 36.49 30.06 -14.73
C VAL A 48 37.21 30.15 -16.08
N GLN A 49 38.52 29.89 -16.11
CA GLN A 49 39.28 29.88 -17.38
C GLN A 49 38.86 28.74 -18.30
N PHE A 50 38.55 27.57 -17.73
CA PHE A 50 38.07 26.43 -18.49
C PHE A 50 36.72 26.69 -19.16
N LEU A 51 35.80 27.40 -18.48
CA LEU A 51 34.45 27.73 -19.00
C LEU A 51 34.41 28.81 -20.07
N LYS A 52 35.53 29.55 -20.29
CA LYS A 52 35.52 30.64 -21.27
C LYS A 52 35.12 30.14 -22.66
N GLY A 53 34.19 30.87 -23.28
CA GLY A 53 33.72 30.61 -24.63
C GLY A 53 32.53 29.65 -24.71
N ASP A 54 32.08 29.07 -23.60
CA ASP A 54 30.91 28.22 -23.59
C ASP A 54 29.63 29.07 -23.48
N ASP A 55 28.56 28.59 -24.15
CA ASP A 55 27.23 29.22 -24.14
C ASP A 55 26.34 28.64 -23.08
N TYR A 56 26.49 27.32 -22.79
CA TYR A 56 25.65 26.54 -21.90
C TYR A 56 26.48 25.74 -20.88
N VAL A 57 25.85 25.49 -19.75
CA VAL A 57 26.31 24.54 -18.73
C VAL A 57 25.24 23.53 -18.48
N CYS A 58 25.61 22.26 -18.36
CA CYS A 58 24.72 21.17 -18.06
C CYS A 58 25.25 20.33 -16.88
N GLY A 59 24.37 19.81 -16.07
CA GLY A 59 24.71 18.87 -15.00
C GLY A 59 23.49 18.09 -14.53
N HIS A 60 23.69 17.14 -13.65
CA HIS A 60 22.61 16.35 -13.07
C HIS A 60 22.25 16.88 -11.69
N ASN A 61 21.06 17.42 -11.49
CA ASN A 61 20.61 18.14 -10.30
C ASN A 61 21.38 19.47 -10.06
N ILE A 62 21.96 20.01 -11.10
CA ILE A 62 22.80 21.21 -11.06
C ILE A 62 22.04 22.42 -10.50
N LEU A 63 20.77 22.60 -10.85
CA LEU A 63 19.92 23.72 -10.41
C LEU A 63 19.68 23.73 -8.89
N ASN A 64 19.61 22.55 -8.26
CA ASN A 64 19.37 22.46 -6.83
C ASN A 64 20.64 22.32 -6.00
N HIS A 65 21.74 21.84 -6.58
CA HIS A 65 22.98 21.55 -5.86
C HIS A 65 24.12 22.46 -6.27
N ASP A 66 24.70 22.26 -7.44
CA ASP A 66 25.99 22.84 -7.83
C ASP A 66 25.99 24.35 -7.99
N ILE A 67 24.89 24.90 -8.55
CA ILE A 67 24.74 26.35 -8.77
C ILE A 67 24.87 27.16 -7.50
N LYS A 68 24.55 26.61 -6.35
CA LYS A 68 24.72 27.29 -5.05
C LYS A 68 26.18 27.62 -4.75
N TYR A 69 27.10 26.84 -5.29
CA TYR A 69 28.53 26.94 -4.99
C TYR A 69 29.34 27.54 -6.15
N ILE A 70 29.03 27.15 -7.41
CA ILE A 70 29.77 27.57 -8.59
C ILE A 70 29.00 28.57 -9.45
N GLY A 71 27.77 28.91 -9.15
CA GLY A 71 26.92 29.79 -9.96
C GLY A 71 27.58 31.14 -10.27
N LYS A 72 28.22 31.77 -9.26
CA LYS A 72 28.93 33.03 -9.48
C LYS A 72 30.04 32.87 -10.51
N ALA A 73 30.85 31.80 -10.45
CA ALA A 73 31.93 31.54 -11.39
C ALA A 73 31.39 31.34 -12.82
N ILE A 74 30.24 30.67 -12.98
CA ILE A 74 29.57 30.48 -14.26
C ILE A 74 29.09 31.83 -14.84
N TYR A 75 28.49 32.68 -14.01
CA TYR A 75 27.97 33.97 -14.46
C TYR A 75 29.08 34.98 -14.78
N ASP A 76 30.21 34.94 -14.07
CA ASP A 76 31.36 35.81 -14.28
C ASP A 76 32.02 35.57 -15.65
N VAL A 77 31.87 34.41 -16.29
CA VAL A 77 32.34 34.15 -17.67
C VAL A 77 31.32 34.50 -18.75
N GLY A 78 30.14 35.05 -18.36
CA GLY A 78 29.10 35.51 -19.28
C GLY A 78 27.98 34.50 -19.58
N ILE A 79 28.04 33.30 -19.05
CA ILE A 79 26.95 32.31 -19.18
C ILE A 79 25.72 32.79 -18.38
N LYS A 80 24.59 32.90 -19.05
CA LYS A 80 23.39 33.43 -18.44
C LYS A 80 22.71 32.38 -17.49
N PRO A 81 22.07 32.80 -16.40
CA PRO A 81 21.28 31.88 -15.57
C PRO A 81 20.24 31.06 -16.35
N THR A 82 19.75 31.63 -17.45
CA THR A 82 18.79 30.98 -18.35
C THR A 82 19.45 29.88 -19.23
N ASN A 83 20.76 29.77 -19.29
CA ASN A 83 21.47 28.80 -20.13
C ASN A 83 22.06 27.62 -19.33
N ILE A 84 21.40 27.28 -18.21
CA ILE A 84 21.76 26.13 -17.39
C ILE A 84 20.75 25.03 -17.65
N ILE A 85 21.23 23.82 -17.97
CA ILE A 85 20.44 22.65 -18.29
C ILE A 85 20.61 21.62 -17.18
N ASP A 86 19.51 21.05 -16.72
CA ASP A 86 19.51 20.04 -15.66
C ASP A 86 18.90 18.73 -16.17
N THR A 87 19.73 17.70 -16.30
CA THR A 87 19.29 16.39 -16.80
C THR A 87 18.33 15.67 -15.84
N LEU A 88 18.36 15.98 -14.54
CA LEU A 88 17.43 15.36 -13.59
C LEU A 88 15.97 15.81 -13.81
N TYR A 89 15.76 17.04 -14.29
CA TYR A 89 14.44 17.52 -14.66
C TYR A 89 13.98 16.96 -16.01
N LEU A 90 14.89 16.81 -16.97
CA LEU A 90 14.59 16.28 -18.30
C LEU A 90 14.28 14.78 -18.29
N SER A 91 15.02 14.02 -17.48
CA SER A 91 14.96 12.56 -17.48
C SER A 91 13.55 11.98 -17.21
N PRO A 92 12.76 12.44 -16.21
CA PRO A 92 11.39 11.96 -16.02
C PRO A 92 10.43 12.32 -17.15
N LEU A 93 10.70 13.42 -17.85
CA LEU A 93 9.88 13.86 -18.98
C LEU A 93 10.12 12.99 -20.22
N LEU A 94 11.37 12.63 -20.48
CA LEU A 94 11.80 11.95 -21.72
C LEU A 94 11.91 10.43 -21.56
N PHE A 95 12.10 9.96 -20.33
CA PHE A 95 12.16 8.53 -19.97
C PHE A 95 11.12 8.13 -18.92
N PRO A 96 9.83 8.40 -19.13
CA PRO A 96 8.77 8.16 -18.13
C PRO A 96 8.59 6.69 -17.75
N THR A 97 9.22 5.76 -18.48
CA THR A 97 9.21 4.32 -18.17
C THR A 97 10.26 3.91 -17.13
N LYS A 98 11.19 4.81 -16.78
CA LYS A 98 12.21 4.55 -15.76
C LYS A 98 11.67 4.98 -14.38
N PRO A 99 11.71 4.13 -13.36
CA PRO A 99 11.26 4.49 -12.01
C PRO A 99 12.27 5.37 -11.27
N TYR A 100 13.54 5.32 -11.65
CA TYR A 100 14.64 6.09 -11.05
C TYR A 100 15.41 6.89 -12.07
N HIS A 101 15.78 8.10 -11.70
CA HIS A 101 16.45 9.07 -12.58
C HIS A 101 17.77 9.59 -12.00
N ALA A 102 18.25 9.05 -10.87
CA ALA A 102 19.59 9.36 -10.37
C ALA A 102 20.66 8.73 -11.27
N LEU A 103 21.82 9.40 -11.41
CA LEU A 103 22.97 8.81 -12.04
C LEU A 103 23.40 7.55 -11.28
N LEU A 104 23.66 6.46 -12.02
CA LEU A 104 24.16 5.23 -11.42
C LEU A 104 25.57 5.51 -10.87
N LYS A 105 25.73 5.39 -9.57
CA LYS A 105 27.07 5.39 -8.94
C LYS A 105 27.71 4.05 -9.24
N ASP A 106 28.97 4.08 -9.68
CA ASP A 106 29.75 2.85 -9.92
C ASP A 106 29.77 2.01 -8.64
N ASP A 107 29.68 0.67 -8.81
CA ASP A 107 29.61 -0.29 -7.72
C ASP A 107 30.69 0.00 -6.66
N LYS A 108 30.26 0.29 -5.43
CA LYS A 108 31.12 0.55 -4.27
C LYS A 108 32.04 -0.61 -3.87
N LEU A 109 32.04 -1.70 -4.65
CA LEU A 109 32.78 -2.94 -4.34
C LEU A 109 34.15 -3.03 -4.99
N GLN A 110 34.57 -2.07 -5.85
CA GLN A 110 35.83 -2.24 -6.61
C GLN A 110 36.86 -1.13 -6.50
N THR A 111 36.56 0.06 -5.96
CA THR A 111 37.59 1.11 -5.79
C THR A 111 37.38 1.94 -4.53
N GLU A 112 38.49 2.30 -3.86
CA GLU A 112 38.54 3.28 -2.76
C GLU A 112 38.21 4.72 -3.20
N ASP A 113 37.98 4.95 -4.50
CA ASP A 113 37.60 6.24 -5.10
C ASP A 113 36.09 6.49 -4.90
N THR A 114 35.76 6.95 -3.74
CA THR A 114 34.42 7.48 -3.43
C THR A 114 34.26 8.86 -4.05
N ASN A 115 33.25 8.98 -4.94
CA ASN A 115 32.79 10.23 -5.57
C ASN A 115 33.85 10.94 -6.47
N ASN A 116 33.81 10.63 -7.75
CA ASN A 116 34.66 11.33 -8.74
C ASN A 116 33.76 12.26 -9.59
N PRO A 117 33.76 13.59 -9.37
CA PRO A 117 32.88 14.52 -10.08
C PRO A 117 33.15 14.57 -11.58
N LEU A 118 34.35 14.23 -12.05
CA LEU A 118 34.62 14.11 -13.47
C LEU A 118 33.86 12.92 -14.09
N ASN A 119 33.83 11.77 -13.44
CA ASN A 119 33.06 10.63 -13.93
C ASN A 119 31.55 10.95 -13.94
N ASP A 120 31.05 11.64 -12.94
CA ASP A 120 29.61 12.01 -12.86
C ASP A 120 29.28 13.08 -13.92
N SER A 121 30.18 14.01 -14.24
CA SER A 121 30.01 14.94 -15.36
C SER A 121 29.99 14.24 -16.72
N ILE A 122 30.81 13.18 -16.91
CA ILE A 122 30.79 12.34 -18.13
C ILE A 122 29.47 11.62 -18.26
N LYS A 123 28.94 11.01 -17.15
CA LYS A 123 27.66 10.35 -17.16
C LYS A 123 26.51 11.33 -17.42
N ALA A 124 26.57 12.55 -16.86
CA ALA A 124 25.59 13.61 -17.13
C ALA A 124 25.62 14.02 -18.62
N ARG A 125 26.77 14.09 -19.26
CA ARG A 125 26.90 14.32 -20.70
C ARG A 125 26.22 13.22 -21.51
N ASP A 126 26.54 11.97 -21.22
CA ASP A 126 26.00 10.82 -21.95
C ASP A 126 24.47 10.69 -21.77
N LEU A 127 23.98 10.99 -20.57
CA LEU A 127 22.53 11.08 -20.29
C LEU A 127 21.89 12.22 -21.10
N PHE A 128 22.49 13.41 -21.11
CA PHE A 128 21.99 14.57 -21.85
C PHE A 128 21.82 14.29 -23.36
N TYR A 129 22.81 13.68 -24.00
CA TYR A 129 22.68 13.34 -25.42
C TYR A 129 21.64 12.23 -25.65
N SER A 130 21.48 11.31 -24.71
CA SER A 130 20.37 10.35 -24.74
C SER A 130 19.01 11.05 -24.63
N GLU A 131 18.90 12.08 -23.81
CA GLU A 131 17.70 12.91 -23.65
C GLU A 131 17.41 13.73 -24.92
N VAL A 132 18.43 14.34 -25.52
CA VAL A 132 18.28 15.04 -26.81
C VAL A 132 17.79 14.08 -27.89
N SER A 133 18.38 12.89 -27.98
CA SER A 133 17.94 11.85 -28.94
C SER A 133 16.49 11.41 -28.68
N ALA A 134 16.12 11.18 -27.42
CA ALA A 134 14.75 10.82 -27.05
C ALA A 134 13.75 11.92 -27.42
N PHE A 135 14.10 13.19 -27.19
CA PHE A 135 13.26 14.33 -27.60
C PHE A 135 13.11 14.39 -29.13
N GLN A 136 14.20 14.22 -29.89
CA GLN A 136 14.16 14.25 -31.35
C GLN A 136 13.26 13.14 -31.93
N GLN A 137 13.27 11.95 -31.29
CA GLN A 137 12.47 10.78 -31.70
C GLN A 137 11.03 10.82 -31.19
N ALA A 138 10.69 11.73 -30.28
CA ALA A 138 9.36 11.86 -29.75
C ALA A 138 8.36 12.31 -30.82
N ASP A 139 7.10 11.97 -30.63
CA ASP A 139 5.99 12.42 -31.47
C ASP A 139 5.93 13.96 -31.54
N GLU A 140 5.71 14.51 -32.74
CA GLU A 140 5.78 15.96 -32.97
C GLU A 140 4.79 16.74 -32.11
N THR A 141 3.54 16.25 -32.01
CA THR A 141 2.53 16.90 -31.15
C THR A 141 2.97 16.93 -29.68
N LEU A 142 3.62 15.86 -29.21
CA LEU A 142 4.14 15.80 -27.84
C LEU A 142 5.28 16.79 -27.63
N LYS A 143 6.19 16.94 -28.58
CA LYS A 143 7.26 17.96 -28.56
C LYS A 143 6.69 19.37 -28.48
N GLU A 144 5.66 19.67 -29.30
CA GLU A 144 4.97 20.96 -29.27
C GLU A 144 4.33 21.23 -27.91
N ILE A 145 3.60 20.25 -27.34
CA ILE A 145 3.00 20.37 -26.01
C ILE A 145 4.06 20.69 -24.95
N PHE A 146 5.17 19.92 -24.93
CA PHE A 146 6.24 20.16 -23.97
C PHE A 146 6.90 21.52 -24.16
N CYS A 147 7.13 21.93 -25.39
CA CYS A 147 7.70 23.25 -25.68
C CYS A 147 6.78 24.38 -25.19
N LEU A 148 5.48 24.31 -25.47
CA LEU A 148 4.52 25.32 -25.06
C LEU A 148 4.34 25.41 -23.54
N LEU A 149 4.36 24.28 -22.84
CA LEU A 149 4.26 24.24 -21.39
C LEU A 149 5.55 24.71 -20.69
N LEU A 150 6.72 24.37 -21.22
CA LEU A 150 7.96 24.38 -20.46
C LEU A 150 9.01 25.38 -20.92
N ASN A 151 8.94 25.88 -22.16
CA ASN A 151 9.99 26.77 -22.73
C ASN A 151 10.19 28.07 -21.92
N SER A 152 9.16 28.59 -21.27
CA SER A 152 9.25 29.79 -20.42
C SER A 152 9.70 29.49 -18.99
N THR A 153 9.81 28.24 -18.60
CA THR A 153 10.21 27.84 -17.25
C THR A 153 11.72 27.89 -17.08
N LYS A 154 12.16 28.12 -15.84
CA LYS A 154 13.59 28.17 -15.49
C LYS A 154 14.25 26.81 -15.69
N GLU A 155 13.53 25.75 -15.41
CA GLU A 155 14.03 24.37 -15.38
C GLU A 155 14.26 23.79 -16.78
N PHE A 156 13.47 24.20 -17.77
CA PHE A 156 13.45 23.58 -19.09
C PHE A 156 13.80 24.51 -20.25
N GLY A 157 13.61 25.82 -20.07
CA GLY A 157 13.79 26.79 -21.17
C GLY A 157 15.16 26.76 -21.82
N ALA A 158 16.23 26.43 -21.07
CA ALA A 158 17.59 26.27 -21.60
C ALA A 158 17.67 25.12 -22.62
N PHE A 159 17.03 23.99 -22.32
CA PHE A 159 16.98 22.81 -23.17
C PHE A 159 16.34 23.10 -24.53
N PHE A 160 15.17 23.72 -24.57
CA PHE A 160 14.49 24.05 -25.85
C PHE A 160 15.30 25.01 -26.70
N ARG A 161 16.01 25.99 -26.08
CA ARG A 161 16.92 26.89 -26.80
C ARG A 161 18.13 26.15 -27.35
N PHE A 162 18.69 25.24 -26.57
CA PHE A 162 19.85 24.44 -27.01
C PHE A 162 19.53 23.56 -28.23
N VAL A 163 18.39 22.83 -28.16
CA VAL A 163 17.94 21.99 -29.29
C VAL A 163 17.30 22.80 -30.41
N ASN A 164 17.27 24.13 -30.30
CA ASN A 164 16.69 25.07 -31.26
C ASN A 164 15.27 24.71 -31.69
N TYR A 165 14.47 24.24 -30.75
CA TYR A 165 13.09 23.85 -31.02
C TYR A 165 12.10 24.95 -30.61
N ARG A 166 11.18 25.30 -31.53
CA ARG A 166 10.11 26.26 -31.31
C ARG A 166 8.79 25.66 -31.79
N SER A 167 7.74 25.79 -30.98
CA SER A 167 6.41 25.39 -31.40
C SER A 167 5.88 26.33 -32.49
N ILE A 168 5.17 25.76 -33.43
CA ILE A 168 4.44 26.50 -34.49
C ILE A 168 3.06 26.89 -33.98
N ASN A 169 2.47 26.12 -33.06
CA ASN A 169 1.18 26.34 -32.48
C ASN A 169 1.25 27.29 -31.28
N SER A 170 0.10 27.88 -30.95
CA SER A 170 -0.05 28.77 -29.77
C SER A 170 -1.08 28.22 -28.76
N ASP A 171 -1.91 27.25 -29.16
CA ASP A 171 -2.98 26.69 -28.30
C ASP A 171 -2.57 25.30 -27.78
N VAL A 172 -1.91 25.29 -26.64
CA VAL A 172 -1.46 24.04 -25.99
C VAL A 172 -2.64 23.21 -25.47
N GLU A 173 -3.73 23.85 -25.04
CA GLU A 173 -4.91 23.12 -24.55
C GLU A 173 -5.56 22.31 -25.67
N ALA A 174 -5.74 22.90 -26.87
CA ALA A 174 -6.26 22.20 -28.03
C ALA A 174 -5.38 20.99 -28.42
N LEU A 175 -4.04 21.17 -28.40
CA LEU A 175 -3.10 20.07 -28.69
C LEU A 175 -3.22 18.93 -27.65
N ILE A 176 -3.31 19.25 -26.36
CA ILE A 176 -3.47 18.25 -25.30
C ILE A 176 -4.79 17.49 -25.50
N ARG A 177 -5.90 18.17 -25.72
CA ARG A 177 -7.22 17.53 -25.95
C ARG A 177 -7.23 16.65 -27.21
N LEU A 178 -6.52 17.05 -28.25
CA LEU A 178 -6.39 16.27 -29.48
C LEU A 178 -5.54 15.00 -29.24
N LYS A 179 -4.34 15.17 -28.66
CA LYS A 179 -3.35 14.10 -28.48
C LYS A 179 -3.83 13.04 -27.48
N PHE A 180 -4.46 13.48 -26.40
CA PHE A 180 -4.91 12.62 -25.30
C PHE A 180 -6.42 12.40 -25.28
N ARG A 181 -7.08 12.53 -26.46
CA ARG A 181 -8.50 12.23 -26.60
C ARG A 181 -8.79 10.81 -26.13
N ASN A 182 -9.84 10.65 -25.32
CA ASN A 182 -10.24 9.38 -24.68
C ASN A 182 -9.20 8.79 -23.67
N GLU A 183 -8.14 9.51 -23.37
CA GLU A 183 -7.12 9.07 -22.39
C GLU A 183 -7.13 9.92 -21.13
N ILE A 184 -7.77 11.09 -21.17
CA ILE A 184 -7.96 11.98 -20.03
C ILE A 184 -9.42 12.44 -19.95
N CYS A 185 -9.84 12.87 -18.76
CA CYS A 185 -11.18 13.41 -18.54
C CYS A 185 -11.36 14.75 -19.31
N GLU A 186 -12.39 14.85 -20.14
CA GLU A 186 -12.69 16.03 -20.93
C GLU A 186 -13.15 17.23 -20.08
N ASP A 187 -13.77 17.00 -18.92
CA ASP A 187 -14.20 18.04 -17.98
C ASP A 187 -13.08 18.63 -17.13
N THR A 188 -11.85 18.14 -17.28
CA THR A 188 -10.72 18.70 -16.54
C THR A 188 -10.44 20.11 -16.99
N ASN A 189 -10.36 21.05 -16.03
CA ASN A 189 -10.03 22.44 -16.31
C ASN A 189 -8.54 22.59 -16.64
N LEU A 190 -8.19 22.27 -17.90
CA LEU A 190 -6.80 22.34 -18.39
C LEU A 190 -6.30 23.77 -18.40
N THR A 191 -7.12 24.76 -18.74
CA THR A 191 -6.72 26.19 -18.76
C THR A 191 -6.10 26.60 -17.43
N LYS A 192 -6.75 26.24 -16.31
CA LYS A 192 -6.24 26.54 -14.97
C LYS A 192 -4.93 25.79 -14.67
N ILE A 193 -4.87 24.50 -14.99
CA ILE A 193 -3.68 23.67 -14.74
C ILE A 193 -2.49 24.16 -15.56
N ILE A 194 -2.69 24.51 -16.82
CA ILE A 194 -1.66 25.08 -17.71
C ILE A 194 -1.08 26.37 -17.13
N ALA A 195 -1.94 27.22 -16.58
CA ALA A 195 -1.50 28.51 -16.01
C ALA A 195 -0.75 28.38 -14.69
N GLU A 196 -1.19 27.45 -13.81
CA GLU A 196 -0.68 27.35 -12.44
C GLU A 196 0.40 26.26 -12.29
N HIS A 197 0.33 25.16 -13.05
CA HIS A 197 1.13 23.94 -12.87
C HIS A 197 1.62 23.31 -14.19
N PRO A 198 2.29 24.08 -15.06
CA PRO A 198 2.69 23.58 -16.39
C PRO A 198 3.72 22.45 -16.32
N ILE A 199 4.62 22.46 -15.35
CA ILE A 199 5.67 21.40 -15.18
C ILE A 199 5.02 20.10 -14.73
N GLU A 200 4.18 20.17 -13.72
CA GLU A 200 3.47 19.00 -13.19
C GLU A 200 2.56 18.38 -14.25
N LEU A 201 1.89 19.22 -15.04
CA LEU A 201 1.08 18.74 -16.16
C LEU A 201 1.95 18.02 -17.20
N ALA A 202 3.09 18.57 -17.56
CA ALA A 202 4.00 17.95 -18.53
C ALA A 202 4.47 16.56 -18.05
N TYR A 203 4.81 16.40 -16.78
CA TYR A 203 5.15 15.09 -16.21
C TYR A 203 3.97 14.12 -16.22
N CYS A 204 2.76 14.60 -15.90
CA CYS A 204 1.55 13.76 -16.02
C CYS A 204 1.33 13.29 -17.46
N LEU A 205 1.45 14.19 -18.44
CA LEU A 205 1.25 13.86 -19.86
C LEU A 205 2.33 12.92 -20.40
N ALA A 206 3.58 13.08 -19.98
CA ALA A 206 4.66 12.14 -20.32
C ALA A 206 4.34 10.73 -19.82
N LEU A 207 3.91 10.62 -18.56
CA LEU A 207 3.54 9.34 -17.96
C LEU A 207 2.32 8.72 -18.65
N ILE A 208 1.27 9.50 -18.91
CA ILE A 208 0.07 9.05 -19.63
C ILE A 208 0.44 8.57 -21.05
N ASN A 209 1.28 9.31 -21.76
CA ASN A 209 1.75 8.89 -23.08
C ASN A 209 2.49 7.54 -23.01
N SER A 210 3.26 7.28 -21.95
CA SER A 210 3.92 5.99 -21.77
C SER A 210 2.93 4.83 -21.56
N PHE A 211 1.80 5.05 -20.89
CA PHE A 211 0.75 4.04 -20.74
C PHE A 211 0.10 3.66 -22.09
N ILE A 212 -0.01 4.62 -23.01
CA ILE A 212 -0.58 4.41 -24.34
C ILE A 212 0.42 3.66 -25.24
N THR A 213 1.68 4.08 -25.22
CA THR A 213 2.71 3.57 -26.16
C THR A 213 3.35 2.27 -25.70
N HIS A 214 3.46 2.07 -24.38
CA HIS A 214 4.16 0.94 -23.75
C HIS A 214 3.29 0.22 -22.72
N ARG A 215 2.16 -0.35 -23.17
CA ARG A 215 1.17 -1.00 -22.28
C ARG A 215 1.72 -2.12 -21.39
N THR A 216 2.81 -2.75 -21.78
CA THR A 216 3.46 -3.86 -21.04
C THR A 216 4.54 -3.39 -20.07
N VAL A 217 4.92 -2.13 -20.11
CA VAL A 217 5.96 -1.57 -19.22
C VAL A 217 5.29 -0.91 -18.03
N HIS A 218 5.82 -1.20 -16.84
CA HIS A 218 5.37 -0.55 -15.61
C HIS A 218 6.03 0.82 -15.49
N SER A 219 5.22 1.85 -15.51
CA SER A 219 5.66 3.25 -15.37
C SER A 219 4.98 3.86 -14.17
N ILE A 220 5.74 4.55 -13.33
CA ILE A 220 5.24 5.25 -12.16
C ILE A 220 5.71 6.70 -12.17
N THR A 221 5.00 7.57 -11.46
CA THR A 221 5.54 8.89 -11.15
C THR A 221 6.80 8.71 -10.29
N PRO A 222 7.99 9.17 -10.75
CA PRO A 222 9.22 8.96 -10.01
C PRO A 222 9.19 9.59 -8.62
N PRO A 223 9.80 8.98 -7.60
CA PRO A 223 9.84 9.52 -6.24
C PRO A 223 10.40 10.94 -6.15
N TRP A 224 11.38 11.26 -7.02
CA TRP A 224 11.93 12.61 -7.10
C TRP A 224 10.88 13.63 -7.56
N VAL A 225 10.06 13.28 -8.56
CA VAL A 225 8.97 14.14 -9.06
C VAL A 225 7.92 14.32 -7.97
N LEU A 226 7.47 13.25 -7.31
CA LEU A 226 6.51 13.31 -6.22
C LEU A 226 6.97 14.23 -5.08
N LYS A 227 8.27 14.23 -4.78
CA LYS A 227 8.85 15.06 -3.71
C LYS A 227 8.95 16.54 -4.09
N ASN A 228 9.33 16.85 -5.33
CA ASN A 228 9.61 18.22 -5.76
C ASN A 228 8.41 18.91 -6.42
N PHE A 229 7.45 18.13 -6.93
CA PHE A 229 6.26 18.57 -7.64
C PHE A 229 5.01 17.83 -7.11
N PRO A 230 4.61 18.01 -5.84
CA PRO A 230 3.53 17.21 -5.21
C PRO A 230 2.18 17.36 -5.92
N GLU A 231 1.91 18.48 -6.58
CA GLU A 231 0.68 18.71 -7.35
C GLU A 231 0.46 17.70 -8.52
N VAL A 232 1.50 16.99 -8.94
CA VAL A 232 1.39 15.88 -9.90
C VAL A 232 0.35 14.84 -9.44
N GLU A 233 0.26 14.56 -8.13
CA GLU A 233 -0.72 13.59 -7.61
C GLU A 233 -2.15 14.08 -7.82
N ARG A 234 -2.43 15.36 -7.54
CA ARG A 234 -3.74 15.98 -7.73
C ARG A 234 -4.11 16.10 -9.21
N ILE A 235 -3.17 16.55 -10.04
CA ILE A 235 -3.39 16.67 -11.49
C ILE A 235 -3.68 15.31 -12.11
N MET A 236 -2.92 14.27 -11.77
CA MET A 236 -3.17 12.91 -12.25
C MET A 236 -4.54 12.38 -11.78
N LEU A 237 -4.97 12.72 -10.55
CA LEU A 237 -6.31 12.38 -10.06
C LEU A 237 -7.40 13.02 -10.93
N LEU A 238 -7.27 14.32 -11.24
CA LEU A 238 -8.25 15.06 -12.05
C LEU A 238 -8.29 14.57 -13.49
N LEU A 239 -7.13 14.24 -14.06
CA LEU A 239 -7.05 13.76 -15.44
C LEU A 239 -7.59 12.33 -15.61
N ARG A 240 -7.34 11.42 -14.65
CA ARG A 240 -7.54 10.00 -14.91
C ARG A 240 -8.23 9.17 -13.83
N SER A 241 -8.45 9.69 -12.64
CA SER A 241 -8.91 8.86 -11.52
C SER A 241 -10.17 9.38 -10.82
N LYS A 242 -10.72 10.53 -11.25
CA LYS A 242 -11.96 11.09 -10.73
C LYS A 242 -12.99 11.20 -11.85
N PRO A 243 -14.13 10.46 -11.78
CA PRO A 243 -15.18 10.56 -12.79
C PRO A 243 -15.77 11.96 -12.85
N CYS A 244 -16.01 12.46 -14.07
CA CYS A 244 -16.73 13.72 -14.26
C CYS A 244 -18.25 13.54 -14.14
N ILE A 245 -18.94 14.67 -13.95
CA ILE A 245 -20.41 14.68 -13.82
C ILE A 245 -21.08 14.43 -15.15
N THR A 246 -20.50 14.91 -16.25
CA THR A 246 -21.05 14.82 -17.61
C THR A 246 -20.95 13.41 -18.20
N GLY A 247 -20.03 12.58 -17.68
CA GLY A 247 -19.82 11.24 -18.18
C GLY A 247 -19.14 11.23 -19.56
N CYS A 248 -17.97 11.87 -19.69
CA CYS A 248 -17.20 11.86 -20.94
C CYS A 248 -16.74 10.45 -21.34
N ASP A 249 -16.30 10.27 -22.60
CA ASP A 249 -15.91 8.98 -23.16
C ASP A 249 -14.82 8.28 -22.32
N TYR A 250 -13.82 9.02 -21.84
CA TYR A 250 -12.80 8.45 -20.96
C TYR A 250 -13.41 7.91 -19.66
N CYS A 251 -14.18 8.73 -18.95
CA CYS A 251 -14.77 8.33 -17.66
C CYS A 251 -15.75 7.15 -17.81
N ASN A 252 -16.57 7.14 -18.87
CA ASN A 252 -17.50 6.05 -19.18
C ASN A 252 -16.81 4.74 -19.55
N ASN A 253 -15.52 4.78 -19.93
CA ASN A 253 -14.76 3.59 -20.26
C ASN A 253 -13.82 3.17 -19.13
N ALA A 254 -12.96 4.06 -18.67
CA ALA A 254 -11.89 3.75 -17.72
C ALA A 254 -12.36 3.73 -16.27
N LEU A 255 -13.40 4.52 -15.94
CA LEU A 255 -13.89 4.68 -14.56
C LEU A 255 -15.29 4.07 -14.35
N ASP A 256 -15.80 3.30 -15.31
CA ASP A 256 -17.03 2.53 -15.16
C ASP A 256 -16.80 1.31 -14.28
N ILE A 257 -17.49 1.29 -13.14
CA ILE A 257 -17.33 0.25 -12.12
C ILE A 257 -17.80 -1.13 -12.58
N HIS A 258 -18.83 -1.22 -13.45
CA HIS A 258 -19.32 -2.50 -14.00
C HIS A 258 -18.33 -3.07 -15.01
N LYS A 259 -17.78 -2.22 -15.88
CA LYS A 259 -16.70 -2.62 -16.80
C LYS A 259 -15.46 -3.09 -16.02
N GLY A 260 -15.11 -2.38 -14.94
CA GLY A 260 -14.03 -2.79 -14.04
C GLY A 260 -14.29 -4.14 -13.39
N LEU A 261 -15.47 -4.34 -12.82
CA LEU A 261 -15.87 -5.61 -12.21
C LEU A 261 -15.78 -6.79 -13.20
N LYS A 262 -16.32 -6.60 -14.39
CA LYS A 262 -16.30 -7.63 -15.44
C LYS A 262 -14.87 -7.93 -15.91
N ARG A 263 -14.05 -6.91 -16.12
CA ARG A 263 -12.68 -7.05 -16.61
C ARG A 263 -11.78 -7.78 -15.63
N PHE A 264 -11.83 -7.43 -14.34
CA PHE A 264 -10.94 -8.00 -13.33
C PHE A 264 -11.44 -9.33 -12.76
N PHE A 265 -12.76 -9.48 -12.59
CA PHE A 265 -13.33 -10.62 -11.88
C PHE A 265 -14.32 -11.45 -12.68
N GLY A 266 -14.67 -11.03 -13.90
CA GLY A 266 -15.62 -11.74 -14.77
C GLY A 266 -17.08 -11.66 -14.32
N PHE A 267 -17.43 -10.87 -13.29
CA PHE A 267 -18.79 -10.74 -12.81
C PHE A 267 -19.57 -9.66 -13.58
N ASP A 268 -20.84 -9.94 -13.87
CA ASP A 268 -21.72 -9.00 -14.60
C ASP A 268 -22.42 -7.99 -13.68
N SER A 269 -22.53 -8.28 -12.38
CA SER A 269 -23.22 -7.42 -11.42
C SER A 269 -22.61 -7.49 -10.03
N TYR A 270 -22.75 -6.41 -9.28
CA TYR A 270 -22.47 -6.35 -7.85
C TYR A 270 -23.55 -7.05 -7.03
N ARG A 271 -23.20 -7.50 -5.83
CA ARG A 271 -24.16 -8.10 -4.92
C ARG A 271 -25.10 -7.06 -4.33
N THR A 272 -26.35 -7.47 -4.13
CA THR A 272 -27.35 -6.70 -3.39
C THR A 272 -27.54 -7.29 -1.99
N TYR A 273 -27.92 -6.46 -1.05
CA TYR A 273 -28.21 -6.87 0.33
C TYR A 273 -29.61 -6.40 0.70
N GLY A 274 -30.52 -7.35 0.95
CA GLY A 274 -31.93 -7.03 1.19
C GLY A 274 -32.60 -6.28 0.03
N GLY A 275 -32.17 -6.53 -1.20
CA GLY A 275 -32.64 -5.83 -2.41
C GLY A 275 -31.96 -4.50 -2.68
N GLU A 276 -31.07 -4.01 -1.81
CA GLU A 276 -30.33 -2.76 -2.04
C GLU A 276 -28.94 -2.99 -2.66
N PRO A 277 -28.51 -2.20 -3.66
CA PRO A 277 -27.23 -2.33 -4.32
C PRO A 277 -26.09 -1.67 -3.52
N LEU A 278 -25.94 -2.05 -2.23
CA LEU A 278 -25.00 -1.41 -1.32
C LEU A 278 -23.53 -1.62 -1.72
N GLN A 279 -23.18 -2.80 -2.26
CA GLN A 279 -21.82 -3.06 -2.73
C GLN A 279 -21.46 -2.12 -3.90
N GLU A 280 -22.36 -1.98 -4.87
CA GLU A 280 -22.21 -1.06 -6.00
C GLU A 280 -22.07 0.40 -5.55
N LYS A 281 -22.96 0.84 -4.65
CA LYS A 281 -22.91 2.19 -4.07
C LYS A 281 -21.58 2.47 -3.37
N ALA A 282 -21.06 1.51 -2.60
CA ALA A 282 -19.77 1.64 -1.90
C ALA A 282 -18.58 1.70 -2.88
N VAL A 283 -18.58 0.84 -3.92
CA VAL A 283 -17.55 0.89 -4.98
C VAL A 283 -17.61 2.22 -5.72
N LYS A 284 -18.82 2.68 -6.09
CA LYS A 284 -19.00 3.98 -6.77
C LYS A 284 -18.51 5.14 -5.92
N ALA A 285 -18.82 5.15 -4.62
CA ALA A 285 -18.31 6.16 -3.69
C ALA A 285 -16.78 6.15 -3.63
N ALA A 286 -16.17 4.97 -3.56
CA ALA A 286 -14.72 4.83 -3.54
C ALA A 286 -14.06 5.31 -4.85
N VAL A 287 -14.60 4.98 -6.02
CA VAL A 287 -14.10 5.48 -7.32
C VAL A 287 -14.28 7.01 -7.44
N ASN A 288 -15.33 7.56 -6.85
CA ASN A 288 -15.52 9.02 -6.71
C ASN A 288 -14.62 9.69 -5.65
N ASN A 289 -13.59 8.99 -5.19
CA ASN A 289 -12.61 9.47 -4.21
C ASN A 289 -13.19 9.81 -2.83
N LYS A 290 -14.35 9.23 -2.47
CA LYS A 290 -14.96 9.37 -1.15
C LYS A 290 -14.36 8.39 -0.16
N SER A 291 -14.30 8.78 1.10
CA SER A 291 -14.00 7.85 2.20
C SER A 291 -15.26 7.08 2.57
N VAL A 292 -15.14 5.78 2.81
CA VAL A 292 -16.28 4.89 3.01
C VAL A 292 -16.13 4.00 4.24
N LEU A 293 -17.25 3.66 4.87
CA LEU A 293 -17.36 2.58 5.86
C LEU A 293 -18.41 1.60 5.38
N ALA A 294 -18.01 0.38 5.03
CA ALA A 294 -18.90 -0.66 4.57
C ALA A 294 -19.00 -1.80 5.58
N VAL A 295 -20.22 -2.04 6.05
CA VAL A 295 -20.55 -3.11 6.99
C VAL A 295 -21.33 -4.18 6.22
N PHE A 296 -20.61 -5.21 5.75
CA PHE A 296 -21.19 -6.30 4.97
C PHE A 296 -20.93 -7.64 5.64
N PRO A 297 -21.87 -8.60 5.58
CA PRO A 297 -21.72 -9.89 6.23
C PRO A 297 -20.49 -10.66 5.74
N THR A 298 -20.04 -11.63 6.53
CA THR A 298 -18.99 -12.58 6.12
C THR A 298 -19.43 -13.32 4.85
N GLY A 299 -18.51 -13.45 3.87
CA GLY A 299 -18.85 -14.01 2.56
C GLY A 299 -19.63 -13.05 1.64
N GLY A 300 -19.97 -11.85 2.10
CA GLY A 300 -20.72 -10.84 1.34
C GLY A 300 -19.94 -10.11 0.25
N GLY A 301 -18.68 -10.51 -0.06
CA GLY A 301 -17.92 -9.87 -1.15
C GLY A 301 -17.22 -8.57 -0.74
N LYS A 302 -16.86 -8.37 0.53
CA LYS A 302 -16.12 -7.21 1.02
C LYS A 302 -14.85 -6.95 0.21
N SER A 303 -14.10 -8.01 -0.12
CA SER A 303 -12.83 -7.88 -0.85
C SER A 303 -13.01 -7.22 -2.22
N ILE A 304 -13.99 -7.64 -3.01
CA ILE A 304 -14.29 -7.04 -4.32
C ILE A 304 -14.60 -5.54 -4.20
N THR A 305 -15.27 -5.14 -3.12
CA THR A 305 -15.68 -3.75 -2.90
C THR A 305 -14.48 -2.78 -2.86
N PHE A 306 -13.32 -3.22 -2.36
CA PHE A 306 -12.11 -2.40 -2.38
C PHE A 306 -11.11 -2.80 -3.48
N GLN A 307 -11.11 -4.07 -3.93
CA GLN A 307 -10.19 -4.53 -4.97
C GLN A 307 -10.50 -3.90 -6.32
N VAL A 308 -11.79 -3.77 -6.69
CA VAL A 308 -12.16 -3.11 -7.96
C VAL A 308 -11.64 -1.67 -8.03
N PRO A 309 -11.93 -0.76 -7.07
CA PRO A 309 -11.38 0.59 -7.09
C PRO A 309 -9.84 0.62 -7.06
N ALA A 310 -9.20 -0.30 -6.32
CA ALA A 310 -7.75 -0.39 -6.24
C ALA A 310 -7.12 -0.74 -7.60
N LEU A 311 -7.66 -1.75 -8.29
CA LEU A 311 -7.18 -2.18 -9.60
C LEU A 311 -7.47 -1.14 -10.69
N MET A 312 -8.63 -0.48 -10.64
CA MET A 312 -8.93 0.65 -11.54
C MET A 312 -7.94 1.80 -11.35
N SER A 313 -7.59 2.14 -10.10
CA SER A 313 -6.57 3.16 -9.82
C SER A 313 -5.17 2.72 -10.27
N ALA A 314 -4.82 1.44 -10.06
CA ALA A 314 -3.57 0.85 -10.53
C ALA A 314 -3.43 0.96 -12.06
N GLU A 315 -4.48 0.65 -12.80
CA GLU A 315 -4.48 0.71 -14.27
C GLU A 315 -4.43 2.16 -14.78
N ASN A 316 -5.26 3.03 -14.22
CA ASN A 316 -5.44 4.38 -14.74
C ASN A 316 -4.32 5.37 -14.37
N SER A 317 -3.71 5.23 -13.20
CA SER A 317 -2.75 6.22 -12.70
C SER A 317 -1.59 5.61 -11.91
N LYS A 318 -1.44 4.28 -11.91
CA LYS A 318 -0.45 3.56 -11.10
C LYS A 318 -0.48 3.94 -9.61
N GLY A 319 -1.67 4.30 -9.13
CA GLY A 319 -1.87 4.65 -7.73
C GLY A 319 -1.73 3.43 -6.82
N LEU A 320 -0.98 3.58 -5.72
CA LEU A 320 -0.81 2.54 -4.72
C LEU A 320 -1.98 2.54 -3.74
N THR A 321 -2.67 1.41 -3.62
CA THR A 321 -3.66 1.16 -2.57
C THR A 321 -3.02 0.32 -1.46
N ILE A 322 -3.05 0.81 -0.22
CA ILE A 322 -2.51 0.11 0.94
C ILE A 322 -3.66 -0.55 1.70
N VAL A 323 -3.65 -1.86 1.78
CA VAL A 323 -4.64 -2.66 2.50
C VAL A 323 -4.05 -3.08 3.84
N ILE A 324 -4.61 -2.56 4.92
CA ILE A 324 -4.21 -2.87 6.28
C ILE A 324 -5.15 -3.97 6.79
N SER A 325 -4.59 -5.13 7.12
CA SER A 325 -5.34 -6.28 7.63
C SER A 325 -4.65 -6.87 8.86
N PRO A 326 -5.41 -7.37 9.86
CA PRO A 326 -4.84 -7.81 11.13
C PRO A 326 -4.14 -9.18 11.04
N LEU A 327 -4.31 -9.92 9.95
CA LEU A 327 -3.91 -11.31 9.85
C LEU A 327 -3.03 -11.58 8.63
N GLN A 328 -1.82 -12.02 8.91
CA GLN A 328 -0.80 -12.28 7.89
C GLN A 328 -1.20 -13.42 6.92
N SER A 329 -1.87 -14.47 7.42
CA SER A 329 -2.38 -15.56 6.58
C SER A 329 -3.45 -15.07 5.60
N LEU A 330 -4.38 -14.23 6.06
CA LEU A 330 -5.41 -13.67 5.21
C LEU A 330 -4.83 -12.79 4.09
N MET A 331 -3.80 -12.01 4.40
CA MET A 331 -3.11 -11.19 3.38
C MET A 331 -2.53 -12.04 2.27
N LYS A 332 -1.85 -13.14 2.62
CA LYS A 332 -1.29 -14.07 1.64
C LYS A 332 -2.39 -14.72 0.82
N ASP A 333 -3.45 -15.22 1.46
CA ASP A 333 -4.58 -15.84 0.76
C ASP A 333 -5.26 -14.87 -0.22
N GLN A 334 -5.37 -13.58 0.14
CA GLN A 334 -5.92 -12.55 -0.76
C GLN A 334 -5.03 -12.34 -1.98
N VAL A 335 -3.71 -12.27 -1.81
CA VAL A 335 -2.75 -12.14 -2.92
C VAL A 335 -2.78 -13.38 -3.79
N ASP A 336 -2.69 -14.57 -3.22
CA ASP A 336 -2.72 -15.85 -3.95
C ASP A 336 -4.02 -16.01 -4.75
N ASN A 337 -5.15 -15.56 -4.20
CA ASN A 337 -6.44 -15.58 -4.91
C ASN A 337 -6.50 -14.60 -6.09
N LEU A 338 -5.90 -13.42 -5.95
CA LEU A 338 -5.78 -12.47 -7.06
C LEU A 338 -4.89 -13.04 -8.16
N GLU A 339 -3.75 -13.64 -7.81
CA GLU A 339 -2.85 -14.28 -8.78
C GLU A 339 -3.51 -15.44 -9.54
N LYS A 340 -4.31 -16.28 -8.86
CA LYS A 340 -5.12 -17.34 -9.50
C LYS A 340 -6.11 -16.80 -10.55
N ASN A 341 -6.57 -15.57 -10.38
CA ASN A 341 -7.42 -14.87 -11.36
C ASN A 341 -6.62 -14.07 -12.39
N GLY A 342 -5.29 -14.24 -12.45
CA GLY A 342 -4.42 -13.54 -13.39
C GLY A 342 -4.11 -12.10 -13.02
N ILE A 343 -4.45 -11.68 -11.79
CA ILE A 343 -4.19 -10.33 -11.27
C ILE A 343 -2.90 -10.36 -10.49
N THR A 344 -1.84 -9.81 -11.07
CA THR A 344 -0.49 -9.84 -10.50
C THR A 344 -0.10 -8.54 -9.79
N GLU A 345 -0.91 -7.51 -9.79
CA GLU A 345 -0.63 -6.18 -9.24
C GLU A 345 -0.66 -6.11 -7.71
N ALA A 346 -0.93 -7.23 -7.03
CA ALA A 346 -0.97 -7.31 -5.59
C ALA A 346 0.27 -7.98 -5.00
N VAL A 347 0.71 -7.46 -3.86
CA VAL A 347 1.77 -8.07 -3.04
C VAL A 347 1.44 -7.94 -1.56
N THR A 348 2.08 -8.78 -0.75
CA THR A 348 2.07 -8.63 0.71
C THR A 348 3.47 -8.44 1.25
N ILE A 349 3.59 -7.68 2.34
CA ILE A 349 4.83 -7.56 3.12
C ILE A 349 4.49 -7.90 4.56
N ASN A 350 4.85 -9.10 4.97
CA ASN A 350 4.56 -9.61 6.31
C ASN A 350 5.69 -10.52 6.83
N GLY A 351 5.57 -10.97 8.08
CA GLY A 351 6.57 -11.81 8.75
C GLY A 351 6.60 -13.28 8.31
N LEU A 352 5.66 -13.72 7.46
CA LEU A 352 5.61 -15.12 6.96
C LEU A 352 6.42 -15.32 5.68
N LEU A 353 6.77 -14.22 5.00
CA LEU A 353 7.57 -14.24 3.79
C LEU A 353 9.03 -14.56 4.11
N ASP A 354 9.67 -15.34 3.26
CA ASP A 354 11.11 -15.46 3.29
C ASP A 354 11.80 -14.15 2.84
N PRO A 355 13.11 -14.00 3.12
CA PRO A 355 13.82 -12.76 2.76
C PRO A 355 13.80 -12.44 1.26
N ILE A 356 13.79 -13.44 0.38
CA ILE A 356 13.78 -13.28 -1.08
C ILE A 356 12.41 -12.83 -1.57
N GLU A 357 11.35 -13.50 -1.11
CA GLU A 357 9.95 -13.11 -1.40
C GLU A 357 9.67 -11.68 -0.94
N ARG A 358 10.18 -11.36 0.26
CA ARG A 358 10.04 -10.01 0.82
C ARG A 358 10.76 -8.97 -0.02
N ALA A 359 12.01 -9.21 -0.43
CA ALA A 359 12.78 -8.30 -1.29
C ALA A 359 12.06 -8.08 -2.63
N LYS A 360 11.56 -9.14 -3.26
CA LYS A 360 10.75 -9.04 -4.50
C LYS A 360 9.48 -8.22 -4.31
N SER A 361 8.81 -8.33 -3.16
CA SER A 361 7.61 -7.53 -2.87
C SER A 361 7.95 -6.04 -2.76
N PHE A 362 9.09 -5.67 -2.16
CA PHE A 362 9.59 -4.30 -2.14
C PHE A 362 9.88 -3.79 -3.54
N GLU A 363 10.68 -4.53 -4.31
CA GLU A 363 11.04 -4.19 -5.69
C GLU A 363 9.80 -3.95 -6.55
N ARG A 364 8.80 -4.83 -6.48
CA ARG A 364 7.55 -4.71 -7.24
C ARG A 364 6.70 -3.49 -6.86
N ILE A 365 6.76 -3.04 -5.62
CA ILE A 365 6.14 -1.76 -5.25
C ILE A 365 6.98 -0.59 -5.80
N GLU A 366 8.30 -0.66 -5.68
CA GLU A 366 9.18 0.43 -6.11
C GLU A 366 9.18 0.64 -7.62
N ASP A 367 9.10 -0.42 -8.42
CA ASP A 367 9.07 -0.35 -9.89
C ASP A 367 7.67 -0.15 -10.50
N GLY A 368 6.61 -0.27 -9.67
CA GLY A 368 5.22 -0.08 -10.09
C GLY A 368 4.55 -1.32 -10.69
N SER A 369 5.21 -2.48 -10.70
CA SER A 369 4.60 -3.76 -11.12
C SER A 369 3.55 -4.26 -10.11
N ALA A 370 3.59 -3.74 -8.87
CA ALA A 370 2.51 -3.90 -7.91
C ALA A 370 1.97 -2.54 -7.46
N SER A 371 0.64 -2.46 -7.35
CA SER A 371 -0.10 -1.26 -6.94
C SER A 371 -1.13 -1.54 -5.83
N VAL A 372 -1.18 -2.77 -5.32
CA VAL A 372 -1.97 -3.14 -4.14
C VAL A 372 -1.05 -3.81 -3.13
N LEU A 373 -0.86 -3.15 -1.98
CA LEU A 373 0.02 -3.60 -0.92
C LEU A 373 -0.78 -4.03 0.30
N TYR A 374 -0.71 -5.32 0.65
CA TYR A 374 -1.27 -5.85 1.89
C TYR A 374 -0.22 -5.82 3.00
N ILE A 375 -0.51 -5.15 4.11
CA ILE A 375 0.38 -5.06 5.28
C ILE A 375 -0.38 -5.16 6.59
N SER A 376 0.33 -5.53 7.65
CA SER A 376 -0.22 -5.51 9.01
C SER A 376 -0.14 -4.11 9.63
N PRO A 377 -1.01 -3.75 10.58
CA PRO A 377 -0.99 -2.44 11.24
C PRO A 377 0.35 -2.20 11.98
N GLU A 378 0.97 -3.23 12.52
CA GLU A 378 2.28 -3.14 13.19
C GLU A 378 3.40 -2.72 12.23
N SER A 379 3.28 -3.08 10.95
CA SER A 379 4.26 -2.75 9.90
C SER A 379 4.33 -1.26 9.62
N LEU A 380 3.28 -0.48 9.93
CA LEU A 380 3.25 0.98 9.74
C LEU A 380 4.30 1.74 10.57
N ARG A 381 4.81 1.13 11.64
CA ARG A 381 5.89 1.70 12.44
C ARG A 381 7.29 1.52 11.84
N SER A 382 7.39 0.81 10.71
CA SER A 382 8.65 0.59 9.99
C SER A 382 9.03 1.78 9.12
N ARG A 383 10.25 2.31 9.30
CA ARG A 383 10.80 3.36 8.42
C ARG A 383 10.93 2.91 6.96
N THR A 384 11.19 1.63 6.74
CA THR A 384 11.29 1.07 5.38
C THR A 384 9.93 1.11 4.69
N ILE A 385 8.85 0.73 5.38
CA ILE A 385 7.49 0.84 4.86
C ILE A 385 7.10 2.30 4.62
N GLU A 386 7.42 3.19 5.55
CA GLU A 386 7.18 4.62 5.37
C GLU A 386 7.87 5.15 4.10
N LYS A 387 9.16 4.86 3.90
CA LYS A 387 9.91 5.28 2.71
C LYS A 387 9.32 4.70 1.42
N LEU A 388 8.95 3.42 1.44
CA LEU A 388 8.31 2.74 0.31
C LEU A 388 7.02 3.46 -0.11
N ILE A 389 6.15 3.79 0.84
CA ILE A 389 4.88 4.48 0.59
C ILE A 389 5.10 5.92 0.12
N LEU A 390 6.06 6.64 0.71
CA LEU A 390 6.43 7.99 0.27
C LEU A 390 6.94 8.03 -1.17
N GLY A 391 7.56 6.96 -1.65
CA GLY A 391 8.05 6.81 -3.03
C GLY A 391 6.96 6.56 -4.08
N ARG A 392 5.70 6.42 -3.70
CA ARG A 392 4.59 6.10 -4.60
C ARG A 392 3.44 7.12 -4.47
N LYS A 393 2.70 7.34 -5.55
CA LYS A 393 1.38 8.01 -5.47
C LYS A 393 0.44 7.11 -4.68
N VAL A 394 -0.08 7.61 -3.55
CA VAL A 394 -1.03 6.87 -2.71
C VAL A 394 -2.45 7.17 -3.16
N ALA A 395 -3.16 6.14 -3.62
CA ALA A 395 -4.54 6.28 -4.06
C ALA A 395 -5.53 6.20 -2.90
N ARG A 396 -5.30 5.27 -1.94
CA ARG A 396 -6.24 4.99 -0.85
C ARG A 396 -5.61 4.12 0.22
N PHE A 397 -6.04 4.31 1.47
CA PHE A 397 -5.90 3.32 2.53
C PHE A 397 -7.19 2.51 2.67
N VAL A 398 -7.06 1.20 2.66
CA VAL A 398 -8.14 0.25 2.93
C VAL A 398 -7.86 -0.39 4.29
N ILE A 399 -8.85 -0.41 5.15
CA ILE A 399 -8.73 -0.96 6.50
C ILE A 399 -9.73 -2.09 6.62
N ASP A 400 -9.20 -3.30 6.57
CA ASP A 400 -10.00 -4.50 6.77
C ASP A 400 -10.17 -4.77 8.27
N GLU A 401 -11.26 -5.44 8.62
CA GLU A 401 -11.69 -5.72 10.01
C GLU A 401 -11.65 -4.45 10.90
N ALA A 402 -12.24 -3.37 10.39
CA ALA A 402 -12.22 -2.06 11.05
C ALA A 402 -12.84 -2.03 12.45
N HIS A 403 -13.59 -3.08 12.85
CA HIS A 403 -14.05 -3.22 14.23
C HIS A 403 -12.91 -3.28 15.26
N CYS A 404 -11.68 -3.59 14.83
CA CYS A 404 -10.49 -3.55 15.67
C CYS A 404 -10.15 -2.14 16.23
N PHE A 405 -10.73 -1.07 15.70
CA PHE A 405 -10.59 0.29 16.26
C PHE A 405 -11.31 0.47 17.59
N SER A 406 -12.42 -0.23 17.80
CA SER A 406 -13.27 0.00 18.94
C SER A 406 -12.97 -0.96 20.09
N SER A 407 -12.82 -0.42 21.30
CA SER A 407 -12.73 -1.23 22.52
C SER A 407 -14.00 -2.02 22.82
N TRP A 408 -15.10 -1.68 22.16
CA TRP A 408 -16.36 -2.43 22.16
C TRP A 408 -16.42 -3.50 21.06
N GLY A 409 -15.43 -3.47 20.13
CA GLY A 409 -15.14 -4.56 19.19
C GLY A 409 -14.36 -5.66 19.92
N GLN A 410 -14.55 -6.92 19.50
CA GLN A 410 -13.95 -8.06 20.20
C GLN A 410 -12.46 -8.20 20.04
N ASP A 411 -11.95 -7.82 18.87
CA ASP A 411 -10.54 -7.91 18.51
C ASP A 411 -9.87 -6.53 18.55
N PHE A 412 -10.15 -5.75 19.60
CA PHE A 412 -9.49 -4.46 19.77
C PHE A 412 -7.97 -4.60 19.67
N ARG A 413 -7.39 -3.90 18.70
CA ARG A 413 -5.94 -3.89 18.48
C ARG A 413 -5.41 -2.50 18.55
N VAL A 414 -4.54 -2.29 19.49
CA VAL A 414 -3.94 -0.98 19.76
C VAL A 414 -3.20 -0.40 18.56
N ASP A 415 -2.61 -1.24 17.71
CA ASP A 415 -1.89 -0.78 16.53
C ASP A 415 -2.83 -0.19 15.46
N TYR A 416 -4.15 -0.49 15.51
CA TYR A 416 -5.14 0.20 14.68
C TYR A 416 -5.24 1.69 15.02
N LEU A 417 -5.08 2.08 16.27
CA LEU A 417 -5.11 3.48 16.70
C LEU A 417 -3.95 4.31 16.14
N TYR A 418 -2.90 3.66 15.64
CA TYR A 418 -1.78 4.35 14.98
C TYR A 418 -2.04 4.64 13.50
N ILE A 419 -3.01 3.99 12.86
CA ILE A 419 -3.28 4.11 11.43
C ILE A 419 -3.55 5.57 11.03
N GLY A 420 -4.39 6.28 11.76
CA GLY A 420 -4.70 7.69 11.48
C GLY A 420 -3.48 8.60 11.60
N ASP A 421 -2.68 8.41 12.63
CA ASP A 421 -1.44 9.17 12.82
C ASP A 421 -0.43 8.90 11.70
N PHE A 422 -0.34 7.66 11.21
CA PHE A 422 0.50 7.29 10.09
C PHE A 422 0.02 7.92 8.78
N ILE A 423 -1.28 7.87 8.49
CA ILE A 423 -1.87 8.50 7.29
C ILE A 423 -1.57 10.01 7.31
N LYS A 424 -1.79 10.66 8.44
CA LYS A 424 -1.47 12.08 8.64
C LYS A 424 0.00 12.39 8.38
N LEU A 425 0.91 11.56 8.90
CA LEU A 425 2.35 11.67 8.66
C LEU A 425 2.70 11.59 7.17
N ILE A 426 2.08 10.66 6.43
CA ILE A 426 2.29 10.52 4.98
C ILE A 426 1.78 11.77 4.24
N GLN A 427 0.58 12.26 4.57
CA GLN A 427 0.01 13.48 3.97
C GLN A 427 0.91 14.70 4.20
N GLU A 428 1.38 14.90 5.42
CA GLU A 428 2.28 16.00 5.79
C GLU A 428 3.62 15.93 5.05
N LYS A 429 4.25 14.74 4.99
CA LYS A 429 5.54 14.55 4.30
C LYS A 429 5.46 14.69 2.78
N LYS A 430 4.29 14.43 2.21
CA LYS A 430 4.02 14.59 0.78
C LYS A 430 3.48 15.97 0.42
N ASN A 431 3.22 16.83 1.41
CA ASN A 431 2.60 18.15 1.26
C ASN A 431 1.28 18.10 0.47
N LEU A 432 0.43 17.10 0.74
CA LEU A 432 -0.86 16.96 0.08
C LEU A 432 -1.87 17.92 0.70
N GLU A 433 -2.48 18.77 -0.12
CA GLU A 433 -3.59 19.64 0.31
C GLU A 433 -4.88 18.87 0.53
N ASP A 434 -5.16 17.92 -0.38
CA ASP A 434 -6.30 17.01 -0.28
C ASP A 434 -5.90 15.79 0.56
N GLY A 435 -6.78 15.38 1.49
CA GLY A 435 -6.55 14.19 2.31
C GLY A 435 -6.58 12.90 1.48
N ILE A 436 -5.81 11.88 1.88
CA ILE A 436 -5.86 10.55 1.27
C ILE A 436 -7.15 9.86 1.72
N PRO A 437 -8.00 9.37 0.79
CA PRO A 437 -9.25 8.73 1.14
C PRO A 437 -9.03 7.39 1.83
N VAL A 438 -9.97 7.04 2.73
CA VAL A 438 -9.95 5.81 3.52
C VAL A 438 -11.18 4.97 3.21
N SER A 439 -11.01 3.66 3.15
CA SER A 439 -12.13 2.70 3.06
C SER A 439 -12.03 1.68 4.20
N CYS A 440 -13.01 1.70 5.10
CA CYS A 440 -13.11 0.80 6.23
C CYS A 440 -14.10 -0.32 5.94
N PHE A 441 -13.72 -1.57 6.23
CA PHE A 441 -14.54 -2.74 6.02
C PHE A 441 -14.64 -3.58 7.29
N THR A 442 -15.83 -4.03 7.61
CA THR A 442 -16.07 -4.98 8.71
C THR A 442 -17.26 -5.88 8.41
N ALA A 443 -17.27 -7.09 8.96
CA ALA A 443 -18.40 -8.02 8.83
C ALA A 443 -19.48 -7.75 9.85
N THR A 444 -19.09 -7.31 11.03
CA THR A 444 -19.98 -7.10 12.17
C THR A 444 -19.67 -5.74 12.78
N ALA A 445 -20.71 -4.95 12.99
CA ALA A 445 -20.54 -3.72 13.75
C ALA A 445 -21.82 -3.37 14.51
N LYS A 446 -21.70 -3.30 15.82
CA LYS A 446 -22.68 -2.64 16.67
C LYS A 446 -22.69 -1.15 16.31
N GLN A 447 -23.83 -0.49 16.57
CA GLN A 447 -23.96 0.95 16.31
C GLN A 447 -22.80 1.75 16.95
N LYS A 448 -22.41 1.40 18.17
CA LYS A 448 -21.30 2.03 18.89
C LYS A 448 -19.94 1.85 18.16
N VAL A 449 -19.68 0.70 17.57
CA VAL A 449 -18.46 0.45 16.81
C VAL A 449 -18.41 1.31 15.54
N ILE A 450 -19.54 1.46 14.85
CA ILE A 450 -19.67 2.35 13.68
C ILE A 450 -19.37 3.80 14.07
N GLU A 451 -19.92 4.26 15.19
CA GLU A 451 -19.70 5.59 15.73
C GLU A 451 -18.22 5.81 16.09
N ASP A 452 -17.60 4.86 16.80
CA ASP A 452 -16.19 4.94 17.18
C ASP A 452 -15.26 5.04 15.97
N ILE A 453 -15.52 4.24 14.91
CA ILE A 453 -14.73 4.32 13.66
C ILE A 453 -14.91 5.68 12.98
N ARG A 454 -16.17 6.13 12.83
CA ARG A 454 -16.46 7.43 12.21
C ARG A 454 -15.79 8.57 12.96
N ASP A 455 -15.97 8.61 14.28
CA ASP A 455 -15.48 9.68 15.13
C ASP A 455 -13.94 9.69 15.16
N TYR A 456 -13.30 8.52 15.15
CA TYR A 456 -11.85 8.39 15.03
C TYR A 456 -11.30 9.06 13.76
N PHE A 457 -11.85 8.75 12.58
CA PHE A 457 -11.36 9.34 11.32
C PHE A 457 -11.74 10.82 11.19
N LYS A 458 -12.87 11.23 11.75
CA LYS A 458 -13.26 12.64 11.83
C LYS A 458 -12.27 13.44 12.68
N GLU A 459 -11.91 12.93 13.86
CA GLU A 459 -10.99 13.60 14.78
C GLU A 459 -9.55 13.61 14.25
N LYS A 460 -9.04 12.45 13.78
CA LYS A 460 -7.63 12.29 13.38
C LYS A 460 -7.30 12.92 12.03
N LEU A 461 -8.21 12.84 11.07
CA LEU A 461 -7.94 13.18 9.66
C LEU A 461 -8.95 14.16 9.06
N SER A 462 -9.94 14.61 9.83
CA SER A 462 -11.06 15.45 9.36
C SER A 462 -11.84 14.80 8.20
N LEU A 463 -11.87 13.47 8.12
CA LEU A 463 -12.56 12.72 7.09
C LEU A 463 -13.97 12.38 7.52
N ASP A 464 -14.93 12.61 6.61
CA ASP A 464 -16.30 12.12 6.72
C ASP A 464 -16.43 10.82 5.93
N LEU A 465 -16.89 9.74 6.60
CA LEU A 465 -17.08 8.43 5.98
C LEU A 465 -18.53 8.29 5.49
N GLU A 466 -18.72 7.97 4.21
CA GLU A 466 -20.02 7.49 3.71
C GLU A 466 -20.26 6.07 4.22
N ILE A 467 -21.39 5.87 4.91
CA ILE A 467 -21.68 4.61 5.62
C ILE A 467 -22.64 3.74 4.81
N PHE A 468 -22.23 2.53 4.49
CA PHE A 468 -23.00 1.51 3.80
C PHE A 468 -23.19 0.31 4.71
N THR A 469 -24.35 0.21 5.33
CA THR A 469 -24.66 -0.84 6.30
C THR A 469 -25.75 -1.77 5.79
N SER A 470 -25.40 -3.04 5.65
CA SER A 470 -26.40 -4.07 5.36
C SER A 470 -27.12 -4.48 6.64
N LYS A 471 -28.45 -4.37 6.63
CA LYS A 471 -29.33 -4.96 7.66
C LYS A 471 -29.73 -6.39 7.32
N ALA A 472 -29.32 -6.90 6.15
CA ALA A 472 -29.74 -8.21 5.67
C ALA A 472 -29.05 -9.32 6.47
N SER A 473 -29.84 -10.14 7.14
CA SER A 473 -29.41 -11.44 7.62
C SER A 473 -29.28 -12.40 6.43
N ARG A 474 -28.35 -13.34 6.51
CA ARG A 474 -28.22 -14.39 5.52
C ARG A 474 -29.42 -15.34 5.61
N THR A 475 -30.33 -15.29 4.64
CA THR A 475 -31.57 -16.05 4.62
C THR A 475 -31.36 -17.54 4.32
N ASN A 476 -30.20 -17.90 3.74
CA ASN A 476 -29.84 -19.28 3.45
C ASN A 476 -29.19 -20.02 4.64
N LEU A 477 -29.04 -19.38 5.81
CA LEU A 477 -28.54 -20.01 7.02
C LEU A 477 -29.67 -20.25 8.02
N GLN A 478 -29.72 -21.48 8.55
CA GLN A 478 -30.64 -21.87 9.60
C GLN A 478 -29.88 -22.02 10.91
N TYR A 479 -30.32 -21.33 11.95
CA TYR A 479 -29.69 -21.35 13.27
C TYR A 479 -30.50 -22.12 14.26
N LYS A 480 -29.86 -23.04 15.04
CA LYS A 480 -30.52 -23.80 16.10
C LYS A 480 -29.55 -24.08 17.25
N VAL A 481 -30.06 -24.02 18.46
CA VAL A 481 -29.33 -24.38 19.67
C VAL A 481 -29.90 -25.66 20.23
N PHE A 482 -29.04 -26.61 20.55
CA PHE A 482 -29.37 -27.86 21.23
C PHE A 482 -28.75 -27.85 22.62
N GLU A 483 -29.57 -27.91 23.66
CA GLU A 483 -29.12 -28.09 25.02
C GLU A 483 -28.75 -29.56 25.27
N LYS A 484 -27.58 -29.81 25.85
CA LYS A 484 -27.05 -31.15 26.12
C LYS A 484 -26.52 -31.25 27.53
N GLN A 485 -26.74 -32.41 28.15
CA GLN A 485 -26.38 -32.60 29.56
C GLN A 485 -24.90 -32.90 29.76
N ASN A 486 -24.27 -33.58 28.79
CA ASN A 486 -22.88 -34.04 28.89
C ASN A 486 -22.17 -34.14 27.54
N GLU A 487 -20.87 -34.37 27.56
CA GLU A 487 -20.02 -34.47 26.37
C GLU A 487 -20.40 -35.65 25.44
N GLU A 488 -20.89 -36.75 25.97
CA GLU A 488 -21.31 -37.90 25.17
C GLU A 488 -22.55 -37.59 24.33
N GLU A 489 -23.54 -36.93 24.94
CA GLU A 489 -24.73 -36.46 24.21
C GLU A 489 -24.39 -35.43 23.13
N LYS A 490 -23.41 -34.55 23.39
CA LYS A 490 -22.91 -33.59 22.37
C LYS A 490 -22.31 -34.35 21.19
N TYR A 491 -21.47 -35.33 21.48
CA TYR A 491 -20.79 -36.12 20.45
C TYR A 491 -21.77 -36.89 19.57
N LEU A 492 -22.69 -37.66 20.22
CA LEU A 492 -23.70 -38.42 19.49
C LEU A 492 -24.59 -37.52 18.63
N THR A 493 -25.02 -36.37 19.17
CA THR A 493 -25.80 -35.40 18.38
C THR A 493 -25.00 -34.84 17.20
N ALA A 494 -23.73 -34.49 17.39
CA ALA A 494 -22.88 -34.01 16.29
C ALA A 494 -22.73 -35.08 15.21
N ARG A 495 -22.50 -36.33 15.59
CA ARG A 495 -22.39 -37.49 14.69
C ARG A 495 -23.69 -37.68 13.89
N ASP A 496 -24.84 -37.74 14.57
CA ASP A 496 -26.13 -37.93 13.91
C ASP A 496 -26.43 -36.82 12.91
N LEU A 497 -26.13 -35.56 13.25
CA LEU A 497 -26.27 -34.41 12.35
C LEU A 497 -25.37 -34.51 11.10
N ILE A 498 -24.13 -34.99 11.27
CA ILE A 498 -23.19 -35.17 10.16
C ILE A 498 -23.65 -36.30 9.24
N GLU A 499 -24.15 -37.42 9.81
CA GLU A 499 -24.68 -38.53 9.04
C GLU A 499 -25.95 -38.12 8.29
N GLU A 500 -26.86 -37.36 8.94
CA GLU A 500 -28.12 -36.90 8.33
C GLU A 500 -27.83 -35.93 7.16
N LYS A 501 -26.93 -34.94 7.35
CA LYS A 501 -26.69 -33.91 6.36
C LYS A 501 -25.73 -34.33 5.26
N ASN A 502 -24.83 -35.23 5.56
CA ASN A 502 -23.82 -35.78 4.62
C ASN A 502 -23.17 -34.74 3.68
N CYS A 503 -22.67 -33.66 4.24
CA CYS A 503 -22.09 -32.53 3.53
C CYS A 503 -20.77 -32.08 4.17
N PRO A 504 -19.95 -31.24 3.48
CA PRO A 504 -18.77 -30.66 4.09
C PRO A 504 -19.15 -29.89 5.37
N THR A 505 -18.49 -30.27 6.48
CA THR A 505 -18.84 -29.85 7.83
C THR A 505 -17.65 -29.18 8.54
N ILE A 506 -17.91 -28.09 9.25
CA ILE A 506 -16.93 -27.47 10.16
C ILE A 506 -17.46 -27.60 11.59
N ILE A 507 -16.62 -28.10 12.50
CA ILE A 507 -16.93 -28.23 13.93
C ILE A 507 -16.00 -27.30 14.71
N TYR A 508 -16.55 -26.32 15.42
CA TYR A 508 -15.78 -25.44 16.27
C TYR A 508 -15.71 -25.91 17.71
N ALA A 509 -14.47 -25.96 18.25
CA ALA A 509 -14.19 -26.25 19.65
C ALA A 509 -13.29 -25.15 20.25
N SER A 510 -13.46 -24.84 21.53
CA SER A 510 -12.75 -23.71 22.18
C SER A 510 -11.27 -23.97 22.45
N ARG A 511 -10.81 -25.24 22.47
CA ARG A 511 -9.44 -25.63 22.86
C ARG A 511 -8.78 -26.53 21.82
N THR A 512 -7.49 -26.31 21.60
CA THR A 512 -6.66 -27.05 20.64
C THR A 512 -6.69 -28.56 20.91
N ARG A 513 -6.54 -28.98 22.20
CA ARG A 513 -6.61 -30.39 22.59
C ARG A 513 -7.96 -31.01 22.27
N LYS A 514 -9.05 -30.25 22.48
CA LYS A 514 -10.41 -30.76 22.22
C LYS A 514 -10.66 -30.92 20.72
N ALA A 515 -10.20 -29.97 19.91
CA ALA A 515 -10.30 -30.07 18.46
C ALA A 515 -9.56 -31.32 17.93
N TYR A 516 -8.38 -31.60 18.45
CA TYR A 516 -7.61 -32.78 18.09
C TYR A 516 -8.33 -34.09 18.48
N LEU A 517 -8.76 -34.22 19.76
CA LEU A 517 -9.44 -35.42 20.27
C LEU A 517 -10.77 -35.71 19.57
N LEU A 518 -11.54 -34.65 19.25
CA LEU A 518 -12.77 -34.81 18.50
C LEU A 518 -12.51 -35.27 17.05
N ALA A 519 -11.51 -34.71 16.37
CA ALA A 519 -11.15 -35.15 15.03
C ALA A 519 -10.72 -36.60 15.01
N GLU A 520 -9.89 -37.03 15.98
CA GLU A 520 -9.48 -38.42 16.16
C GLU A 520 -10.68 -39.34 16.43
N ARG A 521 -11.61 -38.93 17.28
CA ARG A 521 -12.81 -39.72 17.58
C ARG A 521 -13.69 -39.90 16.35
N PHE A 522 -13.94 -38.85 15.56
CA PHE A 522 -14.69 -38.96 14.31
C PHE A 522 -13.98 -39.84 13.29
N ALA A 523 -12.63 -39.77 13.19
CA ALA A 523 -11.86 -40.64 12.33
C ALA A 523 -11.95 -42.12 12.73
N ASN A 524 -11.94 -42.39 14.03
CA ASN A 524 -12.12 -43.76 14.56
C ASN A 524 -13.53 -44.33 14.30
N ASP A 525 -14.56 -43.44 14.25
CA ASP A 525 -15.91 -43.81 13.86
C ASP A 525 -16.12 -43.90 12.33
N GLY A 526 -15.03 -43.75 11.54
CA GLY A 526 -15.03 -43.97 10.08
C GLY A 526 -15.29 -42.69 9.24
N PHE A 527 -15.35 -41.53 9.84
CA PHE A 527 -15.48 -40.26 9.09
C PHE A 527 -14.13 -39.75 8.60
N SER A 528 -14.13 -39.07 7.45
CA SER A 528 -12.96 -38.32 6.99
C SER A 528 -12.85 -37.01 7.74
N ALA A 529 -12.20 -36.99 8.91
CA ALA A 529 -12.07 -35.87 9.80
C ALA A 529 -10.62 -35.48 10.07
N LYS A 530 -10.32 -34.16 10.06
CA LYS A 530 -8.99 -33.63 10.39
C LYS A 530 -9.07 -32.46 11.35
N PRO A 531 -8.06 -32.30 12.25
CA PRO A 531 -7.98 -31.15 13.15
C PRO A 531 -7.39 -29.92 12.47
N TYR A 532 -7.74 -28.72 12.98
CA TYR A 532 -7.08 -27.47 12.62
C TYR A 532 -7.02 -26.49 13.80
N HIS A 533 -5.83 -26.10 14.23
CA HIS A 533 -5.66 -25.14 15.32
C HIS A 533 -4.33 -24.38 15.27
N GLY A 534 -4.22 -23.28 16.01
CA GLY A 534 -3.09 -22.35 15.95
C GLY A 534 -1.72 -22.96 16.31
N LYS A 535 -1.69 -24.01 17.14
CA LYS A 535 -0.45 -24.66 17.62
C LYS A 535 0.04 -25.81 16.74
N MET A 536 -0.62 -26.10 15.61
CA MET A 536 -0.17 -27.11 14.66
C MET A 536 1.06 -26.63 13.88
N ASP A 537 1.86 -27.58 13.39
CA ASP A 537 2.93 -27.30 12.43
C ASP A 537 2.39 -26.64 11.16
N LYS A 538 3.17 -25.75 10.56
CA LYS A 538 2.76 -24.98 9.38
C LYS A 538 2.41 -25.88 8.19
N GLN A 539 3.18 -26.94 8.00
CA GLN A 539 2.99 -27.89 6.90
C GLN A 539 1.69 -28.67 7.11
N GLU A 540 1.49 -29.26 8.30
CA GLU A 540 0.31 -30.03 8.66
C GLU A 540 -0.97 -29.17 8.54
N LYS A 541 -0.91 -27.90 8.99
CA LYS A 541 -2.00 -26.94 8.81
C LYS A 541 -2.40 -26.79 7.35
N THR A 542 -1.41 -26.57 6.49
CA THR A 542 -1.62 -26.36 5.06
C THR A 542 -2.19 -27.60 4.40
N GLU A 543 -1.67 -28.78 4.73
CA GLU A 543 -2.14 -30.06 4.22
C GLU A 543 -3.60 -30.33 4.63
N ASN A 544 -3.95 -30.14 5.91
CA ASN A 544 -5.30 -30.36 6.41
C ASN A 544 -6.30 -29.37 5.77
N GLN A 545 -5.91 -28.10 5.64
CA GLN A 545 -6.73 -27.09 4.97
C GLN A 545 -6.97 -27.43 3.51
N ASN A 546 -5.93 -27.80 2.78
CA ASN A 546 -6.04 -28.16 1.36
C ASN A 546 -6.90 -29.40 1.17
N ALA A 547 -6.72 -30.43 2.00
CA ALA A 547 -7.55 -31.63 1.97
C ALA A 547 -9.03 -31.33 2.16
N PHE A 548 -9.38 -30.40 3.05
CA PHE A 548 -10.75 -29.96 3.23
C PHE A 548 -11.28 -29.12 2.05
N LEU A 549 -10.47 -28.20 1.54
CA LEU A 549 -10.86 -27.38 0.38
C LEU A 549 -11.08 -28.24 -0.87
N ASN A 550 -10.23 -29.25 -1.11
CA ASN A 550 -10.31 -30.16 -2.25
C ASN A 550 -11.41 -31.23 -2.11
N GLY A 551 -12.06 -31.34 -0.93
CA GLY A 551 -13.09 -32.35 -0.67
C GLY A 551 -12.55 -33.73 -0.30
N GLU A 552 -11.27 -33.87 -0.06
CA GLU A 552 -10.63 -35.12 0.44
C GLU A 552 -10.98 -35.39 1.91
N THR A 553 -11.25 -34.33 2.66
CA THR A 553 -11.71 -34.37 4.04
C THR A 553 -13.10 -33.77 4.13
N GLN A 554 -14.05 -34.50 4.72
CA GLN A 554 -15.44 -34.09 4.88
C GLN A 554 -15.62 -33.19 6.12
N ILE A 555 -14.91 -33.47 7.22
CA ILE A 555 -15.09 -32.82 8.50
C ILE A 555 -13.80 -32.10 8.91
N MET A 556 -13.90 -30.80 9.12
CA MET A 556 -12.82 -30.01 9.75
C MET A 556 -13.19 -29.71 11.19
N VAL A 557 -12.44 -30.26 12.15
CA VAL A 557 -12.62 -29.93 13.57
C VAL A 557 -11.61 -28.87 13.96
N ALA A 558 -12.09 -27.68 14.31
CA ALA A 558 -11.24 -26.51 14.38
C ALA A 558 -11.44 -25.66 15.64
N THR A 559 -10.44 -24.87 15.99
CA THR A 559 -10.61 -23.72 16.86
C THR A 559 -10.92 -22.49 16.01
N SER A 560 -11.19 -21.35 16.63
CA SER A 560 -11.36 -20.04 15.95
C SER A 560 -10.22 -19.69 14.99
N ALA A 561 -9.06 -20.34 15.11
CA ALA A 561 -7.95 -20.22 14.16
C ALA A 561 -8.28 -20.69 12.73
N PHE A 562 -9.28 -21.58 12.57
CA PHE A 562 -9.82 -21.99 11.27
C PHE A 562 -10.94 -21.02 10.89
N GLY A 563 -10.56 -19.87 10.55
CA GLY A 563 -11.58 -18.89 10.41
C GLY A 563 -11.33 -17.96 9.26
N MET A 564 -10.21 -17.35 9.21
CA MET A 564 -9.93 -16.32 8.24
C MET A 564 -9.15 -16.92 7.08
N GLY A 565 -9.57 -16.62 5.84
CA GLY A 565 -8.92 -17.12 4.61
C GLY A 565 -9.49 -18.40 4.02
N VAL A 566 -10.34 -19.15 4.70
CA VAL A 566 -10.94 -20.38 4.15
C VAL A 566 -12.17 -20.03 3.30
N ASP A 567 -12.07 -20.19 1.98
CA ASP A 567 -13.16 -19.93 1.02
C ASP A 567 -13.65 -21.24 0.36
N LYS A 568 -14.37 -22.05 1.13
CA LYS A 568 -15.09 -23.23 0.62
C LYS A 568 -16.57 -22.89 0.47
N LYS A 569 -17.10 -23.00 -0.75
CA LYS A 569 -18.46 -22.54 -1.10
C LYS A 569 -19.56 -23.48 -0.64
N ASP A 570 -19.27 -24.77 -0.57
CA ASP A 570 -20.21 -25.88 -0.37
C ASP A 570 -20.31 -26.39 1.06
N VAL A 571 -19.85 -25.63 2.06
CA VAL A 571 -20.03 -26.00 3.46
C VAL A 571 -21.53 -25.95 3.83
N GLY A 572 -22.13 -27.11 4.05
CA GLY A 572 -23.56 -27.22 4.37
C GLY A 572 -23.86 -27.24 5.88
N LEU A 573 -22.87 -27.50 6.72
CA LEU A 573 -23.08 -27.65 8.16
C LEU A 573 -21.92 -27.01 8.95
N VAL A 574 -22.28 -26.15 9.91
CA VAL A 574 -21.35 -25.63 10.92
C VAL A 574 -21.90 -25.98 12.31
N ILE A 575 -21.09 -26.69 13.10
CA ILE A 575 -21.43 -27.07 14.46
C ILE A 575 -20.51 -26.36 15.46
N HIS A 576 -21.05 -25.56 16.33
CA HIS A 576 -20.35 -25.09 17.52
C HIS A 576 -20.51 -26.12 18.62
N TYR A 577 -19.48 -26.92 18.82
CA TYR A 577 -19.46 -27.97 19.84
C TYR A 577 -19.39 -27.38 21.27
N GLU A 578 -18.83 -26.18 21.36
CA GLU A 578 -18.86 -25.28 22.52
C GLU A 578 -19.25 -23.90 22.04
N ILE A 579 -19.77 -23.04 22.91
CA ILE A 579 -20.14 -21.67 22.56
C ILE A 579 -18.91 -20.88 22.12
N SER A 580 -19.10 -20.01 21.12
CA SER A 580 -18.08 -19.05 20.70
C SER A 580 -17.85 -17.99 21.77
N ASP A 581 -16.67 -17.37 21.72
CA ASP A 581 -16.27 -16.32 22.66
C ASP A 581 -17.22 -15.12 22.64
N SER A 582 -17.96 -14.94 21.56
CA SER A 582 -18.99 -13.92 21.41
C SER A 582 -19.96 -14.20 20.29
N LEU A 583 -21.01 -13.39 20.25
CA LEU A 583 -21.99 -13.42 19.17
C LEU A 583 -21.35 -13.06 17.81
N GLU A 584 -20.42 -12.12 17.80
CA GLU A 584 -19.71 -11.69 16.58
C GLU A 584 -18.84 -12.84 16.02
N ASN A 585 -18.07 -13.52 16.87
CA ASN A 585 -17.28 -14.69 16.46
C ASN A 585 -18.21 -15.81 15.99
N TYR A 586 -19.29 -16.06 16.70
CA TYR A 586 -20.30 -17.02 16.28
C TYR A 586 -20.83 -16.71 14.85
N VAL A 587 -21.23 -15.47 14.59
CA VAL A 587 -21.74 -15.06 13.27
C VAL A 587 -20.65 -15.17 12.19
N GLN A 588 -19.41 -14.87 12.52
CA GLN A 588 -18.27 -15.03 11.60
C GLN A 588 -18.00 -16.52 11.28
N GLU A 589 -18.00 -17.36 12.30
CA GLU A 589 -17.75 -18.80 12.19
C GLU A 589 -18.91 -19.50 11.49
N ALA A 590 -20.14 -19.24 11.90
CA ALA A 590 -21.36 -19.72 11.26
C ALA A 590 -21.50 -19.22 9.80
N GLY A 591 -21.06 -17.99 9.53
CA GLY A 591 -21.09 -17.38 8.20
C GLY A 591 -20.17 -18.07 7.16
N ARG A 592 -19.43 -19.11 7.54
CA ARG A 592 -18.68 -19.97 6.61
C ARG A 592 -19.56 -20.97 5.91
N ALA A 593 -20.69 -21.32 6.53
CA ALA A 593 -21.70 -22.15 5.92
C ALA A 593 -22.39 -21.42 4.75
N GLY A 594 -22.79 -22.16 3.73
CA GLY A 594 -23.59 -21.66 2.62
C GLY A 594 -23.04 -20.41 1.94
N ARG A 595 -21.74 -20.32 1.66
CA ARG A 595 -21.16 -19.18 0.93
C ARG A 595 -21.71 -19.06 -0.49
N ASP A 596 -22.04 -20.17 -1.09
CA ASP A 596 -22.95 -20.18 -2.23
C ASP A 596 -24.38 -19.94 -1.70
N GLU A 597 -24.99 -18.83 -2.11
CA GLU A 597 -26.32 -18.42 -1.64
C GLU A 597 -27.45 -19.39 -2.08
N ASN A 598 -27.16 -20.25 -3.07
CA ASN A 598 -28.06 -21.31 -3.50
C ASN A 598 -28.06 -22.53 -2.56
N ILE A 599 -27.10 -22.62 -1.66
CA ILE A 599 -26.99 -23.70 -0.67
C ILE A 599 -27.64 -23.26 0.64
N SER A 600 -28.71 -23.97 1.05
CA SER A 600 -29.24 -23.87 2.40
C SER A 600 -28.28 -24.58 3.35
N ALA A 601 -27.81 -23.89 4.39
CA ALA A 601 -26.86 -24.44 5.32
C ALA A 601 -27.31 -24.30 6.77
N ASP A 602 -26.94 -25.27 7.60
CA ASP A 602 -27.30 -25.36 8.99
C ASP A 602 -26.17 -24.91 9.93
N CYS A 603 -26.48 -24.09 10.91
CA CYS A 603 -25.55 -23.56 11.89
C CYS A 603 -26.05 -23.90 13.29
N PHE A 604 -25.46 -24.92 13.93
CA PHE A 604 -25.95 -25.45 15.19
C PHE A 604 -24.96 -25.19 16.32
N VAL A 605 -25.52 -24.94 17.51
CA VAL A 605 -24.76 -24.82 18.76
C VAL A 605 -25.16 -25.97 19.68
N LEU A 606 -24.19 -26.71 20.18
CA LEU A 606 -24.40 -27.73 21.21
C LEU A 606 -24.03 -27.13 22.56
N PHE A 607 -25.03 -26.61 23.24
CA PHE A 607 -24.88 -25.86 24.48
C PHE A 607 -24.87 -26.77 25.72
N ASN A 608 -24.00 -26.44 26.68
CA ASN A 608 -23.97 -26.98 28.04
C ASN A 608 -23.67 -25.84 29.01
N GLU A 609 -24.30 -25.83 30.21
CA GLU A 609 -24.07 -24.80 31.23
C GLU A 609 -22.59 -24.72 31.70
N GLU A 610 -21.88 -25.83 31.71
CA GLU A 610 -20.44 -25.85 32.02
C GLU A 610 -19.60 -25.02 31.05
N ASP A 611 -20.03 -24.85 29.80
CA ASP A 611 -19.34 -24.10 28.80
C ASP A 611 -19.26 -22.61 29.17
N LEU A 612 -20.33 -22.06 29.77
CA LEU A 612 -20.37 -20.70 30.30
C LEU A 612 -19.32 -20.48 31.39
N SER A 613 -19.23 -21.41 32.34
CA SER A 613 -18.25 -21.32 33.43
C SER A 613 -16.80 -21.36 32.90
N LYS A 614 -16.52 -22.24 31.94
CA LYS A 614 -15.20 -22.34 31.27
C LYS A 614 -14.87 -21.06 30.50
N HIS A 615 -15.85 -20.48 29.84
CA HIS A 615 -15.72 -19.25 29.09
C HIS A 615 -15.42 -18.04 29.99
N PHE A 616 -16.12 -17.87 31.09
CA PHE A 616 -15.85 -16.83 32.07
C PHE A 616 -14.44 -16.93 32.69
N ILE A 617 -13.92 -18.14 32.88
CA ILE A 617 -12.57 -18.35 33.36
C ILE A 617 -11.56 -17.87 32.32
N LEU A 618 -11.74 -18.20 31.04
CA LEU A 618 -10.88 -17.76 29.94
C LEU A 618 -10.90 -16.24 29.78
N LEU A 619 -12.06 -15.60 29.80
CA LEU A 619 -12.20 -14.15 29.71
C LEU A 619 -11.48 -13.41 30.87
N ASN A 620 -11.53 -13.97 32.07
CA ASN A 620 -10.84 -13.38 33.21
C ASN A 620 -9.32 -13.54 33.16
N GLN A 621 -8.82 -14.60 32.49
CA GLN A 621 -7.38 -14.80 32.27
C GLN A 621 -6.77 -13.84 31.27
N THR A 622 -7.53 -13.30 30.33
CA THR A 622 -7.04 -12.36 29.31
C THR A 622 -7.13 -10.89 29.71
N LYS A 623 -7.88 -10.54 30.75
CA LYS A 623 -8.00 -9.17 31.25
C LYS A 623 -6.68 -8.69 31.87
N LEU A 624 -6.22 -7.51 31.43
CA LEU A 624 -5.07 -6.84 32.02
C LEU A 624 -5.50 -6.08 33.27
N SER A 625 -4.86 -6.35 34.42
CA SER A 625 -5.11 -5.66 35.68
C SER A 625 -4.31 -4.35 35.77
N ILE A 626 -4.78 -3.40 36.57
CA ILE A 626 -4.05 -2.16 36.87
C ILE A 626 -2.66 -2.47 37.44
N LYS A 627 -2.56 -3.52 38.29
CA LYS A 627 -1.30 -3.97 38.87
C LYS A 627 -0.27 -4.39 37.81
N GLU A 628 -0.72 -5.10 36.79
CA GLU A 628 0.13 -5.52 35.67
C GLU A 628 0.59 -4.31 34.84
N ILE A 629 -0.30 -3.35 34.57
CA ILE A 629 0.08 -2.09 33.91
C ILE A 629 1.15 -1.35 34.73
N GLN A 630 1.00 -1.29 36.04
CA GLN A 630 1.98 -0.68 36.95
C GLN A 630 3.32 -1.42 36.94
N GLN A 631 3.32 -2.76 36.87
CA GLN A 631 4.54 -3.56 36.77
C GLN A 631 5.29 -3.28 35.46
N VAL A 632 4.57 -3.25 34.32
CA VAL A 632 5.12 -2.89 33.02
C VAL A 632 5.67 -1.46 33.05
N TRP A 633 4.93 -0.50 33.60
CA TRP A 633 5.38 0.87 33.74
C TRP A 633 6.67 0.98 34.56
N LYS A 634 6.74 0.29 35.69
CA LYS A 634 7.96 0.25 36.54
C LYS A 634 9.14 -0.32 35.76
N ALA A 635 8.94 -1.44 35.04
CA ALA A 635 9.98 -2.04 34.22
C ALA A 635 10.49 -1.07 33.14
N ILE A 636 9.59 -0.36 32.45
CA ILE A 636 9.96 0.64 31.45
C ILE A 636 10.75 1.79 32.09
N LYS A 637 10.31 2.31 33.25
CA LYS A 637 11.03 3.35 33.96
C LYS A 637 12.44 2.92 34.39
N ASP A 638 12.60 1.68 34.82
CA ASP A 638 13.91 1.13 35.20
C ASP A 638 14.83 0.98 33.97
N ILE A 639 14.30 0.59 32.82
CA ILE A 639 15.04 0.50 31.55
C ILE A 639 15.45 1.91 31.07
N THR A 640 14.57 2.89 31.21
CA THR A 640 14.77 4.27 30.72
C THR A 640 15.51 5.17 31.71
N ARG A 641 15.91 4.66 32.88
CA ARG A 641 16.51 5.46 33.98
C ARG A 641 17.71 6.30 33.52
N PHE A 642 18.52 5.78 32.61
CA PHE A 642 19.73 6.45 32.10
C PHE A 642 19.69 6.77 30.62
N ARG A 643 18.57 6.47 29.94
CA ARG A 643 18.40 6.67 28.49
C ARG A 643 16.95 7.06 28.20
N SER A 644 16.75 8.16 27.50
CA SER A 644 15.41 8.63 27.12
C SER A 644 14.72 7.76 26.04
N LYS A 645 15.49 6.95 25.32
CA LYS A 645 15.00 6.05 24.27
C LYS A 645 15.64 4.67 24.44
N VAL A 646 14.82 3.64 24.39
CA VAL A 646 15.25 2.23 24.47
C VAL A 646 14.52 1.41 23.41
N SER A 647 15.16 0.31 22.99
CA SER A 647 14.58 -0.68 22.10
C SER A 647 14.62 -2.03 22.82
N ASN A 648 13.46 -2.50 23.25
CA ASN A 648 13.28 -3.78 23.93
C ASN A 648 12.06 -4.50 23.34
N SER A 649 12.12 -5.83 23.25
CA SER A 649 10.98 -6.65 22.92
C SER A 649 9.95 -6.67 24.06
N ALA A 650 8.69 -6.99 23.73
CA ALA A 650 7.63 -7.15 24.73
C ALA A 650 8.00 -8.23 25.77
N LEU A 651 8.63 -9.31 25.33
CA LEU A 651 9.07 -10.38 26.22
C LEU A 651 10.17 -9.93 27.20
N GLU A 652 11.14 -9.12 26.75
CA GLU A 652 12.16 -8.54 27.62
C GLU A 652 11.56 -7.61 28.67
N ILE A 653 10.55 -6.81 28.29
CA ILE A 653 9.84 -5.93 29.21
C ILE A 653 9.04 -6.77 30.22
N ALA A 654 8.37 -7.84 29.80
CA ALA A 654 7.65 -8.75 30.66
C ALA A 654 8.56 -9.39 31.72
N ARG A 655 9.70 -9.94 31.30
CA ARG A 655 10.71 -10.52 32.19
C ARG A 655 11.20 -9.50 33.21
N LYS A 656 11.44 -8.26 32.77
CA LYS A 656 11.85 -7.16 33.63
C LYS A 656 10.74 -6.71 34.62
N ALA A 657 9.48 -6.87 34.20
CA ALA A 657 8.31 -6.64 35.05
C ALA A 657 8.10 -7.77 36.09
N GLY A 658 8.87 -8.84 36.00
CA GLY A 658 8.79 -10.00 36.89
C GLY A 658 7.70 -10.99 36.50
N TRP A 659 7.30 -11.02 35.23
CA TRP A 659 6.32 -11.98 34.73
C TRP A 659 7.00 -13.30 34.34
N ASP A 660 6.27 -14.41 34.58
CA ASP A 660 6.68 -15.73 34.14
C ASP A 660 6.46 -15.89 32.63
N ASP A 661 7.43 -16.53 31.93
CA ASP A 661 7.35 -16.80 30.48
C ASP A 661 6.12 -17.67 30.09
N ASN A 662 5.50 -18.36 31.06
CA ASN A 662 4.29 -19.17 30.87
C ASN A 662 2.98 -18.33 30.90
N VAL A 663 3.04 -17.01 31.12
CA VAL A 663 1.86 -16.15 31.09
C VAL A 663 1.23 -16.19 29.69
N VAL A 664 -0.05 -16.51 29.64
CA VAL A 664 -0.81 -16.61 28.37
C VAL A 664 -0.79 -15.25 27.67
N GLU A 665 -0.43 -15.25 26.38
CA GLU A 665 -0.36 -14.05 25.53
C GLU A 665 0.51 -12.92 26.10
N ILE A 666 1.62 -13.28 26.71
CA ILE A 666 2.50 -12.37 27.43
C ILE A 666 2.88 -11.12 26.61
N GLU A 667 3.22 -11.29 25.32
CA GLU A 667 3.61 -10.18 24.45
C GLU A 667 2.44 -9.24 24.14
N MET A 668 1.24 -9.78 23.92
CA MET A 668 0.03 -9.00 23.68
C MET A 668 -0.34 -8.20 24.94
N ARG A 669 -0.25 -8.82 26.12
CA ARG A 669 -0.53 -8.14 27.41
C ARG A 669 0.43 -6.96 27.65
N VAL A 670 1.71 -7.14 27.38
CA VAL A 670 2.71 -6.05 27.50
C VAL A 670 2.42 -4.95 26.48
N THR A 671 2.15 -5.31 25.24
CA THR A 671 1.84 -4.36 24.17
C THR A 671 0.57 -3.54 24.50
N THR A 672 -0.45 -4.18 25.05
CA THR A 672 -1.69 -3.52 25.52
C THR A 672 -1.40 -2.58 26.70
N ALA A 673 -0.56 -3.00 27.68
CA ALA A 673 -0.15 -2.13 28.78
C ALA A 673 0.61 -0.89 28.31
N ILE A 674 1.54 -1.07 27.38
CA ILE A 674 2.32 0.03 26.77
C ILE A 674 1.41 1.01 26.05
N ALA A 675 0.40 0.51 25.35
CA ALA A 675 -0.54 1.35 24.65
C ALA A 675 -1.45 2.15 25.58
N ALA A 676 -1.94 1.52 26.66
CA ALA A 676 -2.70 2.23 27.68
C ALA A 676 -1.86 3.35 28.32
N LEU A 677 -0.56 3.11 28.52
CA LEU A 677 0.38 4.11 29.02
C LEU A 677 0.67 5.22 28.00
N GLU A 678 0.70 4.90 26.72
CA GLU A 678 0.86 5.88 25.63
C GLU A 678 -0.37 6.77 25.52
N ASP A 679 -1.57 6.19 25.54
CA ASP A 679 -2.84 6.90 25.50
C ASP A 679 -3.00 7.83 26.71
N ALA A 680 -2.56 7.39 27.88
CA ALA A 680 -2.51 8.21 29.10
C ALA A 680 -1.36 9.25 29.12
N GLY A 681 -0.54 9.33 28.07
CA GLY A 681 0.52 10.33 27.93
C GLY A 681 1.80 10.05 28.74
N TYR A 682 1.95 8.86 29.32
CA TYR A 682 3.14 8.52 30.13
C TYR A 682 4.37 8.18 29.29
N LEU A 683 4.20 7.70 28.07
CA LEU A 683 5.26 7.34 27.14
C LEU A 683 4.81 7.57 25.69
N LYS A 684 5.77 7.49 24.76
CA LYS A 684 5.50 7.49 23.32
C LYS A 684 6.28 6.37 22.66
N ARG A 685 5.60 5.50 21.91
CA ARG A 685 6.26 4.48 21.11
C ARG A 685 6.94 5.12 19.90
N GLY A 686 8.20 4.78 19.68
CA GLY A 686 8.96 5.18 18.51
C GLY A 686 8.64 4.33 17.27
N GLN A 687 9.27 4.68 16.16
CA GLN A 687 9.30 3.82 14.98
C GLN A 687 10.15 2.57 15.27
N ASN A 688 9.70 1.42 14.79
CA ASN A 688 10.49 0.21 14.86
C ASN A 688 11.75 0.37 13.99
N LEU A 689 12.92 0.11 14.57
CA LEU A 689 14.15 -0.03 13.79
C LEU A 689 14.01 -1.33 12.97
N SER A 690 13.95 -1.19 11.66
CA SER A 690 13.99 -2.36 10.77
C SER A 690 15.33 -3.07 10.98
N LEU A 691 15.28 -4.34 11.37
CA LEU A 691 16.45 -5.24 11.42
C LEU A 691 16.89 -5.67 9.99
N ILE A 692 17.07 -4.72 9.09
CA ILE A 692 17.66 -4.94 7.78
C ILE A 692 18.92 -4.08 7.72
N HIS A 693 19.89 -4.45 8.53
CA HIS A 693 21.31 -4.21 8.33
C HIS A 693 22.06 -5.32 9.06
N ILE A 694 22.15 -6.46 8.45
CA ILE A 694 23.24 -7.41 8.63
C ILE A 694 23.86 -7.56 7.26
#